data_825677f3f315764aee6cf1ac6c409822
#
_entry.id   825677f3f315764aee6cf1ac6c409822
#
_cell.length_a   1.000
_cell.length_b   1.000
_cell.length_c   1.000
_cell.angle_alpha   90.00
_cell.angle_beta   90.00
_cell.angle_gamma   90.00
#
_symmetry.space_group_name_H-M   'P 1'
#
loop_
_entity.id
_entity.type
_entity.pdbx_description
1 polymer ?
#
loop_
_entity_poly.entity_id
_entity_poly.type
_entity_poly.pdbx_seq_one_letter_code
_entity_poly.pdbx_strand_id
1 'polypeptide(L)'
;MTCFSIIDKVKGLMKGVLPFCLFAFMPIGAFAQNKIVNPDISYAGTPRQCEIGGITVKGVDDYEDVVLINLSQLYVGQTIEVPGSEITEAVKRYWKHGLFSEVAITADSIVDSKVYLCIHLALRPRISDIQYHGVKKGERSDLESKLGMAKGTSLTKNVIDRATILAKKYFDDKGYKNAEIDIRQSDDITGKNQVILDVYIDKKDKMRVRDIIIEGNDKLSESQIKGQFFTKSALKTLHEAGKLKNLFKTKKKFTPERYAEAKRNLIDRYNELGFRDAAIIEDSVWNVDEKHVSVLLHIDEGDKYYLRNISWAGNTVFNTDDLNNLLGMKSGDVYNQKLMNKRLFEDDDAVHNYYYNSGYVFSSVDPTDINVVGDSIDVEVRIQEGPQAHLNKVSIYGNDRLYEEVVRRELRTKPGDLFSKEAIMRSAREIASMGYFDPESVSPDVKPDYENGTVDIDWNLEQKSNDQLELSLGWGQTGIIGRVGIKFNNFSLRNLLGKNKLHRGFLPAGDGEQIGLNFQTNGRYYRSYNASYSTGWFGGKRPNALSVGVYYSKQTDVSSNYYNSAYLNSLNYMYSGMGYYNNGYYNNYESYLDDDKYIQLIGVSLGWGKRLRWPDDYFQLSTTLAYQRYMLKDWQYFLISNGNCNNINLSLALSRTSTDNPLFPRQGSEFMVSVSLTPPWSLFDGKDYANMATQTTYNNDYDRWQNEQAEKYKWVEYHKWKFKNRTYTALSSGQKCFVLMTRVEFGLLGSYNKNKKSPFETFYVGGDGMSGYSTSYAEETIGLRGYDNGSISSTAYVTGGEWSGSRYSSYDAYAYDRFTLELRYPFMLGNTTIYGLGFLEGGNAWAKTRDFNPFDMKRSAGFGVRLYLPMVGLMGIDWAYGFDKVYYSGGWQRGGGQFHFVLGQEF
;
A
#
# COMPACT_ATOMS: atom_id res chain seq x y z
N MET A 1 10.40 45.16 12.48
CA MET A 1 11.28 46.09 13.20
C MET A 1 12.53 46.21 12.35
N THR A 2 12.56 47.23 11.56
CA THR A 2 13.39 48.46 11.68
C THR A 2 14.85 48.17 11.39
N CYS A 3 15.56 48.78 10.48
CA CYS A 3 15.48 50.11 9.88
C CYS A 3 16.62 50.17 8.87
N PHE A 4 16.44 50.76 7.73
CA PHE A 4 16.89 52.06 7.27
C PHE A 4 18.39 52.17 7.10
N SER A 5 18.86 52.41 5.91
CA SER A 5 18.86 53.63 5.07
C SER A 5 20.22 54.37 5.20
N ILE A 6 20.79 54.89 4.19
CA ILE A 6 20.93 56.27 3.83
C ILE A 6 22.07 56.37 2.80
N ILE A 7 21.78 56.62 1.54
CA ILE A 7 21.71 57.98 0.85
C ILE A 7 23.10 58.61 0.61
N ASP A 8 23.37 58.74 -0.68
CA ASP A 8 23.37 59.97 -1.44
C ASP A 8 24.58 60.89 -1.38
N LYS A 9 24.93 61.28 -2.59
CA LYS A 9 25.51 62.53 -3.04
C LYS A 9 27.03 62.75 -2.85
N VAL A 10 27.71 63.08 -3.93
CA VAL A 10 27.88 64.48 -4.36
C VAL A 10 28.44 64.54 -5.80
N LYS A 11 27.74 65.36 -6.57
CA LYS A 11 28.13 65.96 -7.85
C LYS A 11 29.24 67.00 -7.64
N GLY A 12 30.00 67.24 -8.69
CA GLY A 12 30.46 68.61 -8.93
C GLY A 12 31.88 68.71 -9.53
N LEU A 13 31.94 68.97 -10.77
CA LEU A 13 32.35 70.23 -11.40
C LEU A 13 33.85 70.61 -11.39
N MET A 14 34.40 70.76 -12.50
CA MET A 14 34.94 71.91 -13.25
C MET A 14 36.12 71.46 -14.07
N LYS A 15 36.08 71.62 -15.40
CA LYS A 15 36.43 72.77 -16.27
C LYS A 15 37.79 73.25 -16.02
N GLY A 16 38.59 73.15 -17.12
CA GLY A 16 39.30 74.32 -17.55
C GLY A 16 40.79 74.14 -17.96
N VAL A 17 40.98 74.41 -19.25
CA VAL A 17 42.09 75.26 -19.82
C VAL A 17 43.28 74.51 -20.39
N LEU A 18 43.31 74.56 -21.71
CA LEU A 18 44.53 74.63 -22.61
C LEU A 18 45.42 75.82 -22.17
N PRO A 19 46.71 75.89 -22.57
CA PRO A 19 47.10 76.02 -23.90
C PRO A 19 48.54 75.49 -24.36
N PHE A 20 48.67 75.31 -25.70
CA PHE A 20 49.79 75.74 -26.61
C PHE A 20 51.25 75.58 -26.20
N CYS A 21 52.04 74.85 -27.05
CA CYS A 21 53.26 75.32 -27.81
C CYS A 21 53.81 74.07 -28.55
N LEU A 22 53.77 74.01 -29.87
CA LEU A 22 54.53 74.44 -31.02
C LEU A 22 56.00 73.93 -31.13
N PHE A 23 56.23 73.24 -32.21
CA PHE A 23 57.43 73.01 -33.01
C PHE A 23 58.48 71.97 -32.58
N ALA A 24 58.70 70.98 -33.44
CA ALA A 24 59.83 70.81 -34.28
C ALA A 24 59.73 69.68 -35.28
N PHE A 25 59.94 69.90 -36.48
CA PHE A 25 60.06 68.99 -37.63
C PHE A 25 61.19 67.99 -37.49
N MET A 26 60.93 66.70 -37.86
CA MET A 26 61.76 65.98 -38.86
C MET A 26 61.07 64.71 -39.30
N PRO A 27 61.21 64.34 -40.64
CA PRO A 27 60.42 63.19 -41.13
C PRO A 27 61.25 61.92 -41.00
N ILE A 28 60.56 60.89 -40.36
CA ILE A 28 61.00 59.51 -40.46
C ILE A 28 59.98 58.79 -41.30
N GLY A 29 60.42 58.13 -42.31
CA GLY A 29 59.60 57.45 -43.29
C GLY A 29 58.49 56.59 -42.74
N ALA A 30 57.30 56.87 -43.18
CA ALA A 30 56.13 56.01 -43.00
C ALA A 30 56.34 54.74 -43.84
N PHE A 31 56.74 53.63 -43.19
CA PHE A 31 56.40 52.35 -43.75
C PHE A 31 54.86 52.22 -43.69
N ALA A 32 54.25 52.32 -44.88
CA ALA A 32 52.81 52.06 -45.01
C ALA A 32 52.61 50.56 -44.68
N GLN A 33 52.13 50.27 -43.45
CA GLN A 33 51.64 48.96 -43.15
C GLN A 33 50.37 48.70 -44.01
N ASN A 34 50.47 47.71 -44.90
CA ASN A 34 49.33 47.27 -45.72
C ASN A 34 48.31 46.65 -44.81
N LYS A 35 47.44 47.48 -44.20
CA LYS A 35 46.31 47.00 -43.33
C LYS A 35 45.04 46.78 -44.15
N ILE A 36 44.72 45.56 -44.44
CA ILE A 36 43.46 45.16 -45.06
C ILE A 36 42.46 44.99 -43.96
N VAL A 37 41.39 45.80 -43.92
CA VAL A 37 40.30 45.70 -42.98
C VAL A 37 39.16 44.94 -43.66
N ASN A 38 38.56 43.96 -42.97
CA ASN A 38 37.57 43.04 -43.50
C ASN A 38 38.00 42.32 -44.78
N PRO A 39 39.10 41.53 -44.77
CA PRO A 39 39.63 40.87 -45.98
C PRO A 39 38.52 39.92 -46.54
N ASP A 40 38.33 40.01 -47.88
CA ASP A 40 37.48 39.03 -48.56
C ASP A 40 38.26 37.72 -48.72
N ILE A 41 37.88 36.74 -47.88
CA ILE A 41 38.51 35.43 -47.81
C ILE A 41 37.64 34.41 -48.53
N SER A 42 38.07 34.02 -49.72
CA SER A 42 37.41 32.99 -50.52
C SER A 42 38.05 31.63 -50.25
N TYR A 43 37.22 30.63 -49.87
CA TYR A 43 37.67 29.25 -49.74
C TYR A 43 38.04 28.57 -51.06
N ALA A 44 37.70 29.16 -52.17
CA ALA A 44 38.12 28.73 -53.51
C ALA A 44 39.51 29.27 -53.92
N GLY A 45 40.13 30.18 -53.14
CA GLY A 45 41.41 30.74 -53.35
C GLY A 45 42.55 29.90 -52.79
N THR A 46 43.82 30.25 -53.24
CA THR A 46 45.01 29.62 -52.61
C THR A 46 45.14 30.07 -51.14
N PRO A 47 45.31 29.16 -50.21
CA PRO A 47 45.53 29.49 -48.80
C PRO A 47 46.81 30.33 -48.63
N ARG A 48 46.72 31.31 -47.72
CA ARG A 48 47.90 32.15 -47.37
C ARG A 48 48.36 31.78 -45.97
N GLN A 49 49.64 31.59 -45.79
CA GLN A 49 50.21 31.44 -44.47
C GLN A 49 50.23 32.78 -43.74
N CYS A 50 49.63 32.88 -42.61
CA CYS A 50 49.56 34.06 -41.76
C CYS A 50 49.89 33.70 -40.32
N GLU A 51 50.57 34.57 -39.60
CA GLU A 51 50.76 34.48 -38.15
C GLU A 51 49.55 35.11 -37.45
N ILE A 52 48.99 34.47 -36.41
CA ILE A 52 47.90 35.04 -35.60
C ILE A 52 48.43 36.20 -34.77
N GLY A 53 48.04 37.43 -35.13
CA GLY A 53 48.44 38.66 -34.43
C GLY A 53 47.60 39.01 -33.23
N GLY A 54 46.43 38.49 -33.19
CA GLY A 54 45.46 38.66 -32.04
C GLY A 54 44.19 37.88 -32.25
N ILE A 55 43.56 37.52 -31.15
CA ILE A 55 42.29 36.82 -31.12
C ILE A 55 41.33 37.56 -30.18
N THR A 56 40.15 37.91 -30.66
CA THR A 56 39.08 38.51 -29.87
C THR A 56 37.85 37.58 -29.86
N VAL A 57 37.07 37.62 -28.78
CA VAL A 57 35.83 36.86 -28.70
C VAL A 57 34.66 37.83 -28.57
N LYS A 58 33.58 37.56 -29.31
CA LYS A 58 32.35 38.37 -29.26
C LYS A 58 31.13 37.49 -29.12
N GLY A 59 30.09 38.01 -28.43
CA GLY A 59 28.78 37.39 -28.35
C GLY A 59 28.54 36.54 -27.09
N VAL A 60 29.56 36.39 -26.22
CA VAL A 60 29.46 35.66 -24.95
C VAL A 60 30.17 36.46 -23.86
N ASP A 61 29.39 37.04 -22.92
CA ASP A 61 29.90 37.86 -21.80
C ASP A 61 30.08 37.04 -20.51
N ASP A 62 29.52 35.82 -20.44
CA ASP A 62 29.46 35.01 -19.22
C ASP A 62 30.72 34.16 -19.00
N TYR A 63 31.68 34.17 -19.94
CA TYR A 63 32.91 33.41 -19.85
C TYR A 63 34.11 34.35 -20.15
N GLU A 64 35.22 34.13 -19.46
CA GLU A 64 36.44 34.85 -19.75
C GLU A 64 36.96 34.53 -21.15
N ASP A 65 37.34 35.55 -21.92
CA ASP A 65 37.85 35.40 -23.29
C ASP A 65 38.98 34.38 -23.37
N VAL A 66 39.90 34.37 -22.39
CA VAL A 66 41.02 33.42 -22.32
C VAL A 66 40.55 31.96 -22.31
N VAL A 67 39.48 31.65 -21.60
CA VAL A 67 38.92 30.28 -21.53
C VAL A 67 38.34 29.89 -22.88
N LEU A 68 37.63 30.79 -23.52
CA LEU A 68 37.02 30.57 -24.81
C LEU A 68 38.10 30.42 -25.90
N ILE A 69 39.14 31.28 -25.91
CA ILE A 69 40.27 31.19 -26.86
C ILE A 69 40.99 29.85 -26.68
N ASN A 70 41.28 29.43 -25.44
CA ASN A 70 41.93 28.13 -25.18
C ASN A 70 41.12 26.94 -25.72
N LEU A 71 39.82 27.04 -25.72
CA LEU A 71 38.92 26.01 -26.27
C LEU A 71 39.13 25.81 -27.77
N SER A 72 39.46 26.89 -28.51
CA SER A 72 39.77 26.81 -29.91
C SER A 72 41.10 26.11 -30.21
N GLN A 73 42.03 26.08 -29.25
CA GLN A 73 43.44 25.70 -29.40
C GLN A 73 44.21 26.59 -30.41
N LEU A 74 43.71 27.79 -30.66
CA LEU A 74 44.43 28.83 -31.41
C LEU A 74 45.12 29.76 -30.42
N TYR A 75 46.33 30.19 -30.70
CA TYR A 75 47.08 31.12 -29.85
C TYR A 75 47.84 32.17 -30.67
N VAL A 76 48.03 33.32 -30.06
CA VAL A 76 48.77 34.42 -30.70
C VAL A 76 50.23 34.01 -30.97
N GLY A 77 50.74 34.26 -32.20
CA GLY A 77 52.04 33.82 -32.68
C GLY A 77 52.02 32.48 -33.42
N GLN A 78 50.91 31.80 -33.50
CA GLN A 78 50.72 30.56 -34.27
C GLN A 78 50.63 30.89 -35.74
N THR A 79 51.40 30.18 -36.60
CA THR A 79 51.29 30.26 -38.07
C THR A 79 50.18 29.29 -38.53
N ILE A 80 49.19 29.80 -39.21
CA ILE A 80 48.01 29.05 -39.72
C ILE A 80 47.83 29.38 -41.22
N GLU A 81 47.16 28.51 -41.92
CA GLU A 81 46.63 28.76 -43.25
C GLU A 81 45.25 29.43 -43.16
N VAL A 82 45.08 30.51 -43.97
CA VAL A 82 43.85 31.27 -44.07
C VAL A 82 43.36 31.37 -45.54
N PRO A 83 42.21 30.73 -45.86
CA PRO A 83 41.43 29.76 -45.07
C PRO A 83 42.16 28.42 -44.90
N GLY A 84 42.03 27.76 -43.77
CA GLY A 84 42.79 26.56 -43.47
C GLY A 84 42.06 25.57 -42.53
N SER A 85 42.72 24.42 -42.34
CA SER A 85 42.23 23.32 -41.53
C SER A 85 42.15 23.68 -40.04
N GLU A 86 43.08 24.49 -39.53
CA GLU A 86 43.20 24.89 -38.14
C GLU A 86 41.94 25.62 -37.64
N ILE A 87 41.43 26.54 -38.49
CA ILE A 87 40.18 27.27 -38.20
C ILE A 87 38.98 26.33 -38.22
N THR A 88 38.93 25.42 -39.21
CA THR A 88 37.87 24.43 -39.31
C THR A 88 37.83 23.50 -38.07
N GLU A 89 39.00 23.05 -37.61
CA GLU A 89 39.10 22.23 -36.41
C GLU A 89 38.75 23.02 -35.14
N ALA A 90 39.10 24.30 -35.05
CA ALA A 90 38.66 25.16 -33.94
C ALA A 90 37.13 25.29 -33.88
N VAL A 91 36.47 25.51 -35.02
CA VAL A 91 35.01 25.52 -35.11
C VAL A 91 34.40 24.18 -34.70
N LYS A 92 34.96 23.04 -35.14
CA LYS A 92 34.51 21.71 -34.75
C LYS A 92 34.66 21.48 -33.25
N ARG A 93 35.71 21.96 -32.58
CA ARG A 93 35.92 21.88 -31.15
C ARG A 93 34.81 22.60 -30.38
N TYR A 94 34.45 23.82 -30.76
CA TYR A 94 33.33 24.53 -30.16
C TYR A 94 31.99 23.75 -30.30
N TRP A 95 31.74 23.24 -31.51
CA TRP A 95 30.53 22.42 -31.74
C TRP A 95 30.51 21.15 -30.90
N LYS A 96 31.66 20.49 -30.74
CA LYS A 96 31.77 19.27 -29.92
C LYS A 96 31.47 19.53 -28.44
N HIS A 97 31.76 20.71 -27.92
CA HIS A 97 31.44 21.12 -26.56
C HIS A 97 29.92 21.22 -26.29
N GLY A 98 29.14 21.44 -27.33
CA GLY A 98 27.67 21.45 -27.21
C GLY A 98 27.07 22.70 -26.54
N LEU A 99 27.87 23.65 -26.09
CA LEU A 99 27.43 24.85 -25.37
C LEU A 99 26.96 25.98 -26.32
N PHE A 100 27.36 25.97 -27.58
CA PHE A 100 27.13 27.07 -28.51
C PHE A 100 26.05 26.76 -29.54
N SER A 101 25.20 27.72 -29.82
CA SER A 101 24.18 27.68 -30.88
C SER A 101 24.70 28.18 -32.19
N GLU A 102 25.69 29.07 -32.14
CA GLU A 102 26.35 29.64 -33.31
C GLU A 102 27.85 29.78 -33.05
N VAL A 103 28.67 29.45 -34.05
CA VAL A 103 30.12 29.55 -34.00
C VAL A 103 30.57 30.04 -35.37
N ALA A 104 31.19 31.21 -35.39
CA ALA A 104 31.82 31.74 -36.57
C ALA A 104 33.20 32.34 -36.21
N ILE A 105 34.21 32.10 -37.04
CA ILE A 105 35.52 32.70 -36.87
C ILE A 105 35.78 33.56 -38.13
N THR A 106 35.92 34.87 -37.91
CA THR A 106 36.15 35.86 -38.98
C THR A 106 37.54 36.46 -38.82
N ALA A 107 38.11 36.93 -39.91
CA ALA A 107 39.32 37.70 -39.86
C ALA A 107 38.99 39.23 -39.98
N ASP A 108 39.19 39.95 -38.88
CA ASP A 108 38.90 41.37 -38.78
C ASP A 108 39.88 42.22 -39.61
N SER A 109 41.11 41.81 -39.62
CA SER A 109 42.10 42.47 -40.43
C SER A 109 43.30 41.58 -40.67
N ILE A 110 44.02 41.90 -41.82
CA ILE A 110 45.31 41.32 -42.09
C ILE A 110 46.31 42.52 -42.26
N VAL A 111 47.34 42.50 -41.44
CA VAL A 111 48.38 43.53 -41.44
C VAL A 111 49.71 42.84 -41.73
N ASP A 112 50.30 43.13 -42.85
CA ASP A 112 51.46 42.46 -43.41
C ASP A 112 51.23 40.95 -43.56
N SER A 113 51.76 40.09 -42.69
CA SER A 113 51.54 38.66 -42.69
C SER A 113 50.82 38.21 -41.41
N LYS A 114 50.22 39.14 -40.63
CA LYS A 114 49.50 38.81 -39.37
C LYS A 114 48.00 38.94 -39.53
N VAL A 115 47.27 37.91 -39.16
CA VAL A 115 45.82 37.87 -39.15
C VAL A 115 45.28 38.11 -37.75
N TYR A 116 44.31 39.01 -37.64
CA TYR A 116 43.55 39.26 -36.41
C TYR A 116 42.18 38.55 -36.51
N LEU A 117 42.00 37.54 -35.66
CA LEU A 117 40.77 36.70 -35.66
C LEU A 117 39.75 37.22 -34.67
N CYS A 118 38.49 37.17 -35.08
CA CYS A 118 37.35 37.37 -34.19
C CYS A 118 36.49 36.11 -34.14
N ILE A 119 36.32 35.56 -32.95
CA ILE A 119 35.52 34.38 -32.70
C ILE A 119 34.14 34.86 -32.23
N HIS A 120 33.14 34.64 -33.05
CA HIS A 120 31.76 34.94 -32.75
C HIS A 120 31.08 33.69 -32.17
N LEU A 121 30.57 33.76 -30.95
CA LEU A 121 29.91 32.66 -30.26
C LEU A 121 28.54 33.12 -29.77
N ALA A 122 27.55 32.27 -29.89
CA ALA A 122 26.28 32.44 -29.22
C ALA A 122 26.02 31.20 -28.35
N LEU A 123 25.69 31.41 -27.10
CA LEU A 123 25.34 30.31 -26.17
C LEU A 123 24.00 29.73 -26.53
N ARG A 124 23.85 28.41 -26.35
CA ARG A 124 22.57 27.76 -26.41
C ARG A 124 21.72 28.14 -25.20
N PRO A 125 20.44 28.49 -25.37
CA PRO A 125 19.60 28.82 -24.25
C PRO A 125 19.40 27.60 -23.34
N ARG A 126 19.26 27.85 -22.04
CA ARG A 126 19.00 26.83 -21.02
C ARG A 126 17.56 26.89 -20.58
N ILE A 127 16.98 25.75 -20.28
CA ILE A 127 15.60 25.63 -19.77
C ILE A 127 15.57 26.18 -18.35
N SER A 128 14.84 27.27 -18.12
CA SER A 128 14.59 27.84 -16.79
C SER A 128 13.38 27.21 -16.11
N ASP A 129 12.30 27.01 -16.85
CA ASP A 129 11.07 26.38 -16.35
C ASP A 129 10.37 25.61 -17.47
N ILE A 130 9.51 24.65 -17.04
CA ILE A 130 8.69 23.85 -17.95
C ILE A 130 7.25 23.89 -17.47
N GLN A 131 6.37 24.43 -18.30
CA GLN A 131 4.94 24.55 -18.01
C GLN A 131 4.15 23.57 -18.86
N TYR A 132 3.31 22.76 -18.20
CA TYR A 132 2.48 21.75 -18.86
C TYR A 132 1.03 22.20 -18.88
N HIS A 133 0.43 22.26 -20.08
CA HIS A 133 -0.95 22.65 -20.31
C HIS A 133 -1.76 21.45 -20.82
N GLY A 134 -3.03 21.31 -20.37
CA GLY A 134 -3.94 20.24 -20.83
C GLY A 134 -3.79 18.90 -20.10
N VAL A 135 -2.98 18.83 -19.04
CA VAL A 135 -2.73 17.59 -18.26
C VAL A 135 -3.13 17.70 -16.81
N LYS A 136 -3.42 16.56 -16.16
CA LYS A 136 -3.69 16.47 -14.74
C LYS A 136 -2.37 16.45 -13.94
N LYS A 137 -2.44 16.80 -12.64
CA LYS A 137 -1.26 16.86 -11.75
C LYS A 137 -0.42 15.56 -11.73
N GLY A 138 -1.06 14.38 -11.70
CA GLY A 138 -0.34 13.10 -11.76
C GLY A 138 0.32 12.82 -13.12
N GLU A 139 -0.34 13.20 -14.23
CA GLU A 139 0.23 13.06 -15.58
C GLU A 139 1.42 14.00 -15.77
N ARG A 140 1.37 15.21 -15.18
CA ARG A 140 2.49 16.15 -15.18
C ARG A 140 3.73 15.52 -14.52
N SER A 141 3.59 14.95 -13.34
CA SER A 141 4.71 14.29 -12.64
C SER A 141 5.31 13.13 -13.45
N ASP A 142 4.47 12.32 -14.11
CA ASP A 142 4.92 11.23 -14.98
C ASP A 142 5.71 11.78 -16.18
N LEU A 143 5.26 12.89 -16.80
CA LEU A 143 5.92 13.51 -17.94
C LEU A 143 7.25 14.14 -17.55
N GLU A 144 7.33 14.84 -16.41
CA GLU A 144 8.55 15.41 -15.86
C GLU A 144 9.65 14.35 -15.72
N SER A 145 9.30 13.14 -15.28
CA SER A 145 10.25 12.04 -15.13
C SER A 145 10.66 11.37 -16.46
N LYS A 146 9.74 11.32 -17.45
CA LYS A 146 9.93 10.52 -18.68
C LYS A 146 10.49 11.32 -19.87
N LEU A 147 10.23 12.62 -19.96
CA LEU A 147 10.60 13.40 -21.14
C LEU A 147 12.10 13.74 -21.21
N GLY A 148 12.85 13.58 -20.12
CA GLY A 148 14.28 13.87 -20.08
C GLY A 148 14.63 15.35 -20.26
N MET A 149 13.63 16.23 -20.07
CA MET A 149 13.83 17.68 -20.00
C MET A 149 13.97 18.08 -18.53
N ALA A 150 15.09 18.68 -18.16
CA ALA A 150 15.30 19.17 -16.81
C ALA A 150 15.67 20.65 -16.83
N LYS A 151 15.34 21.39 -15.78
CA LYS A 151 15.78 22.78 -15.59
C LYS A 151 17.31 22.82 -15.62
N GLY A 152 17.89 23.82 -16.31
CA GLY A 152 19.34 23.97 -16.51
C GLY A 152 19.89 23.21 -17.71
N THR A 153 19.14 22.35 -18.36
CA THR A 153 19.58 21.64 -19.58
C THR A 153 19.62 22.60 -20.78
N SER A 154 20.65 22.47 -21.61
CA SER A 154 20.76 23.25 -22.86
C SER A 154 19.68 22.80 -23.85
N LEU A 155 18.92 23.75 -24.37
CA LEU A 155 17.87 23.49 -25.33
C LEU A 155 18.42 23.27 -26.73
N THR A 156 18.07 22.14 -27.33
CA THR A 156 18.36 21.83 -28.74
C THR A 156 17.09 21.34 -29.42
N LYS A 157 17.03 21.46 -30.73
CA LYS A 157 15.91 20.93 -31.52
C LYS A 157 15.69 19.42 -31.22
N ASN A 158 16.79 18.68 -31.08
CA ASN A 158 16.73 17.24 -30.76
C ASN A 158 16.07 16.97 -29.41
N VAL A 159 16.28 17.82 -28.38
CA VAL A 159 15.63 17.70 -27.08
C VAL A 159 14.12 17.89 -27.21
N ILE A 160 13.68 18.88 -27.99
CA ILE A 160 12.26 19.14 -28.24
C ILE A 160 11.64 17.99 -29.05
N ASP A 161 12.27 17.55 -30.13
CA ASP A 161 11.75 16.48 -30.99
C ASP A 161 11.65 15.17 -30.21
N ARG A 162 12.68 14.82 -29.42
CA ARG A 162 12.68 13.64 -28.54
C ARG A 162 11.59 13.73 -27.48
N ALA A 163 11.44 14.85 -26.81
CA ALA A 163 10.40 15.07 -25.80
C ALA A 163 9.01 14.95 -26.43
N THR A 164 8.79 15.49 -27.63
CA THR A 164 7.53 15.36 -28.37
C THR A 164 7.20 13.89 -28.68
N ILE A 165 8.19 13.12 -29.15
CA ILE A 165 8.02 11.68 -29.44
C ILE A 165 7.70 10.91 -28.15
N LEU A 166 8.42 11.16 -27.07
CA LEU A 166 8.20 10.48 -25.78
C LEU A 166 6.84 10.83 -25.17
N ALA A 167 6.43 12.11 -25.25
CA ALA A 167 5.12 12.55 -24.81
C ALA A 167 4.01 11.90 -25.64
N LYS A 168 4.16 11.83 -26.94
CA LYS A 168 3.20 11.19 -27.84
C LYS A 168 3.08 9.68 -27.52
N LYS A 169 4.21 9.00 -27.34
CA LYS A 169 4.24 7.59 -26.92
C LYS A 169 3.54 7.38 -25.57
N TYR A 170 3.83 8.23 -24.58
CA TYR A 170 3.17 8.16 -23.26
C TYR A 170 1.64 8.25 -23.34
N PHE A 171 1.11 9.14 -24.19
CA PHE A 171 -0.33 9.25 -24.38
C PHE A 171 -0.91 8.14 -25.23
N ASP A 172 -0.19 7.62 -26.21
CA ASP A 172 -0.59 6.44 -27.00
C ASP A 172 -0.70 5.20 -26.10
N ASP A 173 0.27 4.96 -25.22
CA ASP A 173 0.22 3.88 -24.21
C ASP A 173 -0.98 4.02 -23.26
N LYS A 174 -1.44 5.26 -22.98
CA LYS A 174 -2.67 5.54 -22.21
C LYS A 174 -3.96 5.50 -23.05
N GLY A 175 -3.85 5.20 -24.34
CA GLY A 175 -4.97 5.07 -25.30
C GLY A 175 -5.41 6.35 -25.99
N TYR A 176 -4.60 7.40 -25.97
CA TYR A 176 -4.83 8.66 -26.67
C TYR A 176 -3.97 8.73 -27.94
N LYS A 177 -4.25 7.86 -28.91
CA LYS A 177 -3.45 7.71 -30.14
C LYS A 177 -3.35 9.02 -30.95
N ASN A 178 -4.38 9.84 -30.94
CA ASN A 178 -4.47 11.09 -31.69
C ASN A 178 -4.05 12.33 -30.85
N ALA A 179 -3.29 12.13 -29.77
CA ALA A 179 -2.78 13.23 -28.95
C ALA A 179 -1.87 14.14 -29.77
N GLU A 180 -2.13 15.44 -29.72
CA GLU A 180 -1.31 16.49 -30.34
C GLU A 180 -0.47 17.15 -29.24
N ILE A 181 0.83 17.24 -29.49
CA ILE A 181 1.79 17.84 -28.57
C ILE A 181 2.52 18.95 -29.31
N ASP A 182 2.47 20.16 -28.75
CA ASP A 182 3.13 21.34 -29.26
C ASP A 182 4.00 21.93 -28.13
N ILE A 183 5.32 21.99 -28.37
CA ILE A 183 6.29 22.54 -27.42
C ILE A 183 6.77 23.87 -27.94
N ARG A 184 6.40 24.93 -27.23
CA ARG A 184 6.79 26.31 -27.57
C ARG A 184 7.85 26.78 -26.60
N GLN A 185 8.80 27.56 -27.12
CA GLN A 185 9.79 28.22 -26.29
C GLN A 185 9.49 29.72 -26.22
N SER A 186 9.65 30.30 -25.05
CA SER A 186 9.60 31.74 -24.80
C SER A 186 10.80 32.16 -23.98
N ASP A 187 11.33 33.36 -24.25
CA ASP A 187 12.49 33.89 -23.53
C ASP A 187 12.11 34.20 -22.07
N ASP A 188 12.95 33.77 -21.14
CA ASP A 188 12.77 34.11 -19.74
C ASP A 188 13.37 35.50 -19.43
N ILE A 189 12.49 36.44 -19.09
CA ILE A 189 12.86 37.83 -18.79
C ILE A 189 13.72 37.94 -17.52
N THR A 190 13.69 36.91 -16.66
CA THR A 190 14.38 36.92 -15.34
C THR A 190 15.85 36.53 -15.43
N GLY A 191 16.29 35.91 -16.54
CA GLY A 191 17.65 35.43 -16.71
C GLY A 191 18.19 35.59 -18.12
N LYS A 192 19.52 35.91 -18.25
CA LYS A 192 20.17 35.93 -19.55
C LYS A 192 20.27 34.53 -20.13
N ASN A 193 19.99 34.38 -21.40
CA ASN A 193 20.11 33.14 -22.17
C ASN A 193 19.30 31.96 -21.56
N GLN A 194 18.12 32.24 -21.03
CA GLN A 194 17.20 31.27 -20.46
C GLN A 194 15.86 31.27 -21.19
N VAL A 195 15.23 30.09 -21.26
CA VAL A 195 13.96 29.93 -21.95
C VAL A 195 13.00 29.11 -21.08
N ILE A 196 11.74 29.48 -21.14
CA ILE A 196 10.63 28.72 -20.60
C ILE A 196 10.06 27.84 -21.70
N LEU A 197 9.80 26.59 -21.41
CA LEU A 197 9.13 25.67 -22.32
C LEU A 197 7.67 25.51 -21.94
N ASP A 198 6.75 25.90 -22.81
CA ASP A 198 5.32 25.66 -22.71
C ASP A 198 4.95 24.42 -23.52
N VAL A 199 4.58 23.36 -22.82
CA VAL A 199 4.18 22.08 -23.41
C VAL A 199 2.66 22.02 -23.47
N TYR A 200 2.09 22.28 -24.63
CA TYR A 200 0.65 22.20 -24.88
C TYR A 200 0.28 20.79 -25.33
N ILE A 201 -0.64 20.16 -24.62
CA ILE A 201 -1.07 18.80 -24.87
C ILE A 201 -2.57 18.77 -25.05
N ASP A 202 -3.01 18.51 -26.26
CA ASP A 202 -4.38 18.17 -26.59
C ASP A 202 -4.53 16.65 -26.72
N LYS A 203 -5.07 16.02 -25.69
CA LYS A 203 -5.16 14.56 -25.64
C LYS A 203 -6.15 13.97 -26.61
N LYS A 204 -7.10 14.75 -27.13
CA LYS A 204 -8.24 14.27 -27.88
C LYS A 204 -9.00 13.17 -27.10
N ASP A 205 -9.77 12.36 -27.75
CA ASP A 205 -10.54 11.26 -27.13
C ASP A 205 -9.72 9.96 -27.07
N LYS A 206 -10.06 9.12 -26.09
CA LYS A 206 -9.46 7.77 -26.00
C LYS A 206 -10.00 6.89 -27.13
N MET A 207 -9.08 6.22 -27.80
CA MET A 207 -9.41 5.25 -28.83
C MET A 207 -10.15 4.04 -28.25
N ARG A 208 -11.11 3.55 -29.01
CA ARG A 208 -11.93 2.37 -28.68
C ARG A 208 -11.94 1.42 -29.88
N VAL A 209 -11.97 0.12 -29.60
CA VAL A 209 -12.19 -0.86 -30.65
C VAL A 209 -13.67 -0.81 -31.06
N ARG A 210 -13.92 -0.51 -32.32
CA ARG A 210 -15.23 -0.59 -32.92
C ARG A 210 -15.60 -2.03 -33.26
N ASP A 211 -14.70 -2.67 -34.01
CA ASP A 211 -14.90 -4.05 -34.46
C ASP A 211 -13.58 -4.79 -34.56
N ILE A 212 -13.65 -6.12 -34.47
CA ILE A 212 -12.54 -7.03 -34.69
C ILE A 212 -13.04 -8.02 -35.78
N ILE A 213 -12.40 -7.94 -36.94
CA ILE A 213 -12.60 -8.81 -38.06
C ILE A 213 -11.63 -9.99 -37.90
N ILE A 214 -12.13 -11.20 -37.96
CA ILE A 214 -11.34 -12.40 -37.73
C ILE A 214 -11.54 -13.29 -38.96
N GLU A 215 -10.43 -13.73 -39.50
CA GLU A 215 -10.37 -14.65 -40.65
C GLU A 215 -9.54 -15.89 -40.29
N GLY A 216 -9.90 -17.04 -40.80
CA GLY A 216 -9.19 -18.31 -40.59
C GLY A 216 -9.52 -19.02 -39.27
N ASN A 217 -10.62 -18.65 -38.61
CA ASN A 217 -11.03 -19.22 -37.31
C ASN A 217 -12.09 -20.31 -37.48
N ASP A 218 -11.71 -21.51 -37.88
CA ASP A 218 -12.62 -22.65 -38.07
C ASP A 218 -12.95 -23.39 -36.76
N LYS A 219 -12.02 -23.44 -35.81
CA LYS A 219 -12.10 -24.22 -34.57
C LYS A 219 -12.57 -23.39 -33.37
N LEU A 220 -12.15 -22.15 -33.28
CA LEU A 220 -12.61 -21.25 -32.24
C LEU A 220 -13.68 -20.29 -32.78
N SER A 221 -14.78 -20.13 -32.04
CA SER A 221 -15.79 -19.16 -32.42
C SER A 221 -15.27 -17.72 -32.28
N GLU A 222 -15.74 -16.81 -33.14
CA GLU A 222 -15.42 -15.38 -33.03
C GLU A 222 -15.65 -14.80 -31.63
N SER A 223 -16.68 -15.28 -30.90
CA SER A 223 -16.98 -14.81 -29.54
C SER A 223 -15.91 -15.21 -28.53
N GLN A 224 -15.29 -16.36 -28.69
CA GLN A 224 -14.18 -16.82 -27.86
C GLN A 224 -12.91 -16.00 -28.13
N ILE A 225 -12.61 -15.73 -29.39
CA ILE A 225 -11.47 -14.90 -29.81
C ILE A 225 -11.69 -13.47 -29.40
N LYS A 226 -12.80 -12.85 -29.72
CA LYS A 226 -13.15 -11.49 -29.29
C LYS A 226 -13.12 -11.34 -27.76
N GLY A 227 -13.39 -12.42 -27.02
CA GLY A 227 -13.28 -12.49 -25.57
C GLY A 227 -11.88 -12.29 -25.02
N GLN A 228 -10.82 -12.56 -25.78
CA GLN A 228 -9.43 -12.33 -25.35
C GLN A 228 -9.02 -10.85 -25.44
N PHE A 229 -9.63 -10.09 -26.36
CA PHE A 229 -9.38 -8.67 -26.56
C PHE A 229 -10.15 -7.76 -25.61
N PHE A 230 -11.20 -8.28 -24.99
CA PHE A 230 -11.97 -7.54 -24.00
C PHE A 230 -11.73 -8.17 -22.63
N THR A 231 -11.05 -7.46 -21.76
CA THR A 231 -10.67 -7.90 -20.41
C THR A 231 -11.75 -8.77 -19.79
N LYS A 232 -11.40 -9.97 -19.35
CA LYS A 232 -12.26 -10.84 -18.53
C LYS A 232 -12.54 -10.13 -17.21
N SER A 233 -13.53 -9.22 -17.20
CA SER A 233 -14.13 -8.81 -15.94
C SER A 233 -14.87 -10.04 -15.41
N ALA A 234 -14.68 -10.38 -14.14
CA ALA A 234 -15.42 -11.46 -13.47
C ALA A 234 -16.96 -11.27 -13.52
N LEU A 235 -17.42 -10.10 -13.94
CA LEU A 235 -18.79 -9.78 -14.31
C LEU A 235 -19.28 -10.47 -15.58
N LYS A 236 -18.41 -11.15 -16.36
CA LYS A 236 -18.84 -11.87 -17.57
C LYS A 236 -19.73 -13.07 -17.23
N THR A 237 -19.48 -13.75 -16.11
CA THR A 237 -20.33 -14.86 -15.61
C THR A 237 -21.72 -14.38 -15.17
N LEU A 238 -21.84 -13.15 -14.68
CA LEU A 238 -23.13 -12.51 -14.37
C LEU A 238 -23.82 -11.94 -15.61
N HIS A 239 -23.08 -11.69 -16.69
CA HIS A 239 -23.61 -11.14 -17.95
C HIS A 239 -24.39 -12.17 -18.77
N GLU A 240 -24.07 -13.44 -18.63
CA GLU A 240 -24.83 -14.55 -19.26
C GLU A 240 -26.20 -14.76 -18.60
N ALA A 241 -26.40 -14.26 -17.39
CA ALA A 241 -27.70 -14.27 -16.68
C ALA A 241 -28.74 -13.22 -17.16
N GLY A 242 -28.48 -12.51 -18.24
CA GLY A 242 -29.50 -11.87 -19.09
C GLY A 242 -30.16 -10.59 -18.61
N LYS A 243 -29.93 -10.06 -17.39
CA LYS A 243 -30.64 -8.87 -16.85
C LYS A 243 -29.80 -7.63 -16.54
N LEU A 244 -28.49 -7.67 -16.68
CA LEU A 244 -27.58 -6.55 -16.34
C LEU A 244 -26.88 -5.92 -17.55
N LYS A 245 -27.39 -6.15 -18.77
CA LYS A 245 -26.75 -5.73 -20.04
C LYS A 245 -26.48 -4.23 -20.19
N ASN A 246 -27.14 -3.37 -19.44
CA ASN A 246 -27.04 -1.91 -19.62
C ASN A 246 -26.30 -1.16 -18.51
N LEU A 247 -25.97 -1.79 -17.36
CA LEU A 247 -25.37 -1.08 -16.24
C LEU A 247 -23.84 -0.94 -16.31
N PHE A 248 -23.17 -1.90 -17.00
CA PHE A 248 -21.71 -1.90 -17.12
C PHE A 248 -21.27 -2.10 -18.56
N LYS A 249 -21.41 -1.09 -19.42
CA LYS A 249 -20.74 -1.05 -20.72
C LYS A 249 -19.23 -1.02 -20.47
N THR A 250 -18.58 -2.16 -20.57
CA THR A 250 -17.11 -2.24 -20.64
C THR A 250 -16.66 -1.41 -21.84
N LYS A 251 -16.05 -0.25 -21.55
CA LYS A 251 -15.50 0.60 -22.60
C LYS A 251 -14.37 -0.16 -23.27
N LYS A 252 -14.55 -0.56 -24.53
CA LYS A 252 -13.58 -1.24 -25.38
C LYS A 252 -12.41 -0.31 -25.69
N LYS A 253 -11.56 0.00 -24.70
CA LYS A 253 -10.41 0.89 -24.87
C LYS A 253 -9.30 0.18 -25.61
N PHE A 254 -8.79 0.81 -26.65
CA PHE A 254 -7.62 0.35 -27.37
C PHE A 254 -6.35 0.97 -26.77
N THR A 255 -5.35 0.15 -26.46
CA THR A 255 -3.97 0.55 -26.20
C THR A 255 -3.04 -0.46 -26.85
N PRO A 256 -1.88 -0.06 -27.39
CA PRO A 256 -0.93 -0.98 -28.02
C PRO A 256 -0.51 -2.15 -27.12
N GLU A 257 -0.28 -1.87 -25.83
CA GLU A 257 0.10 -2.86 -24.83
C GLU A 257 -0.99 -3.94 -24.65
N ARG A 258 -2.25 -3.52 -24.48
CA ARG A 258 -3.39 -4.44 -24.34
C ARG A 258 -3.62 -5.25 -25.60
N TYR A 259 -3.36 -4.64 -26.75
CA TYR A 259 -3.48 -5.35 -28.02
C TYR A 259 -2.42 -6.44 -28.15
N ALA A 260 -1.16 -6.13 -27.81
CA ALA A 260 -0.09 -7.13 -27.78
C ALA A 260 -0.34 -8.25 -26.75
N GLU A 261 -0.86 -7.89 -25.56
CA GLU A 261 -1.26 -8.87 -24.54
C GLU A 261 -2.40 -9.77 -25.05
N ALA A 262 -3.41 -9.18 -25.69
CA ALA A 262 -4.55 -9.93 -26.22
C ALA A 262 -4.12 -10.91 -27.32
N LYS A 263 -3.18 -10.54 -28.20
CA LYS A 263 -2.59 -11.45 -29.20
C LYS A 263 -1.89 -12.63 -28.54
N ARG A 264 -1.05 -12.38 -27.51
CA ARG A 264 -0.39 -13.46 -26.75
C ARG A 264 -1.43 -14.38 -26.10
N ASN A 265 -2.42 -13.81 -25.39
CA ASN A 265 -3.48 -14.59 -24.77
C ASN A 265 -4.29 -15.44 -25.75
N LEU A 266 -4.43 -14.97 -26.98
CA LEU A 266 -5.11 -15.72 -28.05
C LEU A 266 -4.29 -16.93 -28.47
N ILE A 267 -3.01 -16.79 -28.75
CA ILE A 267 -2.12 -17.91 -29.07
C ILE A 267 -2.02 -18.87 -27.87
N ASP A 268 -1.86 -18.37 -26.66
CA ASP A 268 -1.89 -19.19 -25.44
C ASP A 268 -3.17 -20.01 -25.34
N ARG A 269 -4.31 -19.44 -25.77
CA ARG A 269 -5.58 -20.16 -25.76
C ARG A 269 -5.65 -21.26 -26.79
N TYR A 270 -5.08 -21.05 -27.98
CA TYR A 270 -4.93 -22.11 -28.99
C TYR A 270 -4.01 -23.22 -28.48
N ASN A 271 -2.88 -22.87 -27.90
CA ASN A 271 -1.94 -23.83 -27.30
C ASN A 271 -2.58 -24.64 -26.15
N GLU A 272 -3.45 -24.00 -25.32
CA GLU A 272 -4.23 -24.71 -24.29
C GLU A 272 -5.15 -25.79 -24.86
N LEU A 273 -5.62 -25.59 -26.07
CA LEU A 273 -6.54 -26.52 -26.77
C LEU A 273 -5.83 -27.55 -27.64
N GLY A 274 -4.50 -27.50 -27.70
CA GLY A 274 -3.66 -28.42 -28.45
C GLY A 274 -3.26 -27.97 -29.85
N PHE A 275 -3.55 -26.72 -30.21
CA PHE A 275 -3.17 -26.17 -31.53
C PHE A 275 -1.78 -25.53 -31.40
N ARG A 276 -0.72 -26.34 -31.44
CA ARG A 276 0.67 -25.91 -31.22
C ARG A 276 1.14 -24.90 -32.26
N ASP A 277 0.79 -25.10 -33.52
CA ASP A 277 1.27 -24.34 -34.66
C ASP A 277 0.40 -23.10 -34.95
N ALA A 278 -0.57 -22.83 -34.08
CA ALA A 278 -1.45 -21.68 -34.24
C ALA A 278 -0.67 -20.34 -34.25
N ALA A 279 -0.88 -19.57 -35.30
CA ALA A 279 -0.19 -18.30 -35.50
C ALA A 279 -1.13 -17.20 -36.00
N ILE A 280 -0.82 -15.97 -35.69
CA ILE A 280 -1.45 -14.82 -36.33
C ILE A 280 -0.55 -14.43 -37.51
N ILE A 281 -1.04 -14.74 -38.73
CA ILE A 281 -0.27 -14.53 -39.96
C ILE A 281 -0.22 -13.04 -40.31
N GLU A 282 -1.34 -12.36 -40.17
CA GLU A 282 -1.48 -10.95 -40.48
C GLU A 282 -2.35 -10.26 -39.43
N ASP A 283 -1.90 -9.09 -38.99
CA ASP A 283 -2.70 -8.22 -38.14
C ASP A 283 -2.61 -6.77 -38.62
N SER A 284 -3.73 -6.11 -38.67
CA SER A 284 -3.83 -4.72 -39.11
C SER A 284 -4.76 -3.94 -38.19
N VAL A 285 -4.35 -2.71 -37.85
CA VAL A 285 -5.14 -1.78 -37.04
C VAL A 285 -5.24 -0.45 -37.74
N TRP A 286 -6.46 -0.04 -38.11
CA TRP A 286 -6.71 1.24 -38.76
C TRP A 286 -7.77 2.08 -38.04
N ASN A 287 -7.67 3.39 -38.20
CA ASN A 287 -8.64 4.32 -37.69
C ASN A 287 -9.90 4.31 -38.56
N VAL A 288 -11.06 4.12 -37.94
CA VAL A 288 -12.35 4.23 -38.62
C VAL A 288 -12.87 5.66 -38.51
N ASP A 289 -12.69 6.25 -37.36
CA ASP A 289 -13.01 7.65 -37.07
C ASP A 289 -12.05 8.19 -35.98
N GLU A 290 -12.27 9.43 -35.53
CA GLU A 290 -11.41 10.07 -34.52
C GLU A 290 -11.36 9.34 -33.16
N LYS A 291 -12.31 8.45 -32.86
CA LYS A 291 -12.49 7.77 -31.58
C LYS A 291 -12.44 6.23 -31.67
N HIS A 292 -12.45 5.68 -32.88
CA HIS A 292 -12.55 4.24 -33.07
C HIS A 292 -11.49 3.69 -34.01
N VAL A 293 -10.98 2.51 -33.64
CA VAL A 293 -10.16 1.64 -34.49
C VAL A 293 -10.90 0.36 -34.82
N SER A 294 -10.65 -0.20 -35.97
CA SER A 294 -10.96 -1.58 -36.31
C SER A 294 -9.69 -2.38 -36.42
N VAL A 295 -9.81 -3.66 -36.13
CA VAL A 295 -8.69 -4.62 -36.09
C VAL A 295 -9.04 -5.75 -37.05
N LEU A 296 -8.10 -6.15 -37.92
CA LEU A 296 -8.13 -7.38 -38.71
C LEU A 296 -7.13 -8.36 -38.09
N LEU A 297 -7.54 -9.60 -37.94
CA LEU A 297 -6.70 -10.70 -37.52
C LEU A 297 -6.90 -11.87 -38.49
N HIS A 298 -5.86 -12.26 -39.16
CA HIS A 298 -5.81 -13.48 -39.97
C HIS A 298 -5.05 -14.55 -39.17
N ILE A 299 -5.75 -15.63 -38.84
CA ILE A 299 -5.26 -16.70 -37.97
C ILE A 299 -5.08 -17.96 -38.78
N ASP A 300 -3.93 -18.59 -38.67
CA ASP A 300 -3.73 -19.96 -39.01
C ASP A 300 -3.83 -20.81 -37.75
N GLU A 301 -4.87 -21.62 -37.61
CA GLU A 301 -5.09 -22.42 -36.40
C GLU A 301 -4.20 -23.67 -36.34
N GLY A 302 -3.69 -24.14 -37.48
CA GLY A 302 -2.92 -25.37 -37.55
C GLY A 302 -3.73 -26.62 -37.16
N ASP A 303 -3.05 -27.72 -36.95
CA ASP A 303 -3.64 -29.00 -36.54
C ASP A 303 -3.66 -29.14 -35.01
N LYS A 304 -4.59 -29.97 -34.52
CA LYS A 304 -4.68 -30.30 -33.10
C LYS A 304 -3.80 -31.50 -32.77
N TYR A 305 -2.92 -31.33 -31.76
CA TYR A 305 -1.98 -32.35 -31.35
C TYR A 305 -2.30 -32.99 -30.01
N TYR A 306 -1.89 -34.25 -29.84
CA TYR A 306 -2.00 -35.05 -28.63
C TYR A 306 -0.61 -35.51 -28.16
N LEU A 307 -0.42 -35.68 -26.86
CA LEU A 307 0.79 -36.28 -26.32
C LEU A 307 0.80 -37.79 -26.58
N ARG A 308 1.83 -38.27 -27.28
CA ARG A 308 2.02 -39.70 -27.49
C ARG A 308 2.94 -40.30 -26.41
N ASN A 309 4.08 -39.68 -26.18
CA ASN A 309 5.03 -40.13 -25.18
C ASN A 309 5.69 -38.93 -24.51
N ILE A 310 6.00 -39.05 -23.20
CA ILE A 310 6.79 -38.10 -22.43
C ILE A 310 7.98 -38.86 -21.87
N SER A 311 9.18 -38.46 -22.27
CA SER A 311 10.43 -39.04 -21.81
C SER A 311 11.29 -38.04 -21.08
N TRP A 312 12.07 -38.49 -20.11
CA TRP A 312 12.96 -37.66 -19.35
C TRP A 312 14.40 -38.09 -19.63
N ALA A 313 15.29 -37.15 -19.82
CA ALA A 313 16.70 -37.39 -20.06
C ALA A 313 17.55 -36.52 -19.14
N GLY A 314 18.53 -37.13 -18.47
CA GLY A 314 19.47 -36.47 -17.59
C GLY A 314 19.01 -36.31 -16.13
N ASN A 315 17.86 -36.86 -15.76
CA ASN A 315 17.31 -36.86 -14.39
C ASN A 315 17.96 -38.00 -13.54
N THR A 316 19.17 -37.76 -13.03
CA THR A 316 19.88 -38.72 -12.20
C THR A 316 19.57 -38.64 -10.71
N VAL A 317 19.10 -37.45 -10.25
CA VAL A 317 18.79 -37.15 -8.85
C VAL A 317 17.36 -37.54 -8.49
N PHE A 318 16.41 -37.23 -9.34
CA PHE A 318 14.99 -37.55 -9.12
C PHE A 318 14.51 -38.61 -10.08
N ASN A 319 13.67 -39.50 -9.58
CA ASN A 319 13.14 -40.55 -10.40
C ASN A 319 12.05 -40.04 -11.39
N THR A 320 11.88 -40.76 -12.48
CA THR A 320 10.93 -40.43 -13.55
C THR A 320 9.47 -40.41 -13.06
N ASP A 321 9.11 -41.23 -12.08
CA ASP A 321 7.75 -41.29 -11.56
C ASP A 321 7.38 -40.03 -10.76
N ASP A 322 8.30 -39.52 -9.99
CA ASP A 322 8.10 -38.25 -9.23
C ASP A 322 7.94 -37.09 -10.21
N LEU A 323 8.79 -37.04 -11.26
CA LEU A 323 8.72 -35.98 -12.27
C LEU A 323 7.42 -36.05 -13.10
N ASN A 324 6.95 -37.24 -13.44
CA ASN A 324 5.67 -37.46 -14.11
C ASN A 324 4.50 -37.02 -13.22
N ASN A 325 4.54 -37.31 -11.93
CA ASN A 325 3.52 -36.88 -10.99
C ASN A 325 3.49 -35.35 -10.85
N LEU A 326 4.66 -34.67 -10.81
CA LEU A 326 4.76 -33.23 -10.78
C LEU A 326 4.24 -32.62 -12.09
N LEU A 327 4.59 -33.16 -13.23
CA LEU A 327 4.11 -32.69 -14.53
C LEU A 327 2.58 -32.84 -14.68
N GLY A 328 2.03 -33.97 -14.20
CA GLY A 328 0.60 -34.23 -14.17
C GLY A 328 -0.05 -34.39 -15.54
N MET A 329 0.73 -34.62 -16.60
CA MET A 329 0.27 -34.88 -17.96
C MET A 329 0.57 -36.34 -18.34
N LYS A 330 -0.27 -36.94 -19.18
CA LYS A 330 -0.19 -38.37 -19.55
C LYS A 330 -0.26 -38.55 -21.06
N SER A 331 0.24 -39.69 -21.52
CA SER A 331 0.03 -40.17 -22.92
C SER A 331 -1.46 -40.21 -23.24
N GLY A 332 -1.84 -39.67 -24.41
CA GLY A 332 -3.21 -39.51 -24.84
C GLY A 332 -3.89 -38.18 -24.48
N ASP A 333 -3.29 -37.40 -23.62
CA ASP A 333 -3.79 -36.05 -23.30
C ASP A 333 -3.62 -35.11 -24.50
N VAL A 334 -4.43 -34.06 -24.55
CA VAL A 334 -4.25 -32.96 -25.50
C VAL A 334 -2.91 -32.27 -25.22
N TYR A 335 -2.13 -32.03 -26.28
CA TYR A 335 -0.85 -31.33 -26.18
C TYR A 335 -1.11 -29.87 -25.74
N ASN A 336 -1.00 -29.63 -24.45
CA ASN A 336 -1.21 -28.32 -23.84
C ASN A 336 0.13 -27.70 -23.43
N GLN A 337 0.75 -26.99 -24.38
CA GLN A 337 2.06 -26.37 -24.17
C GLN A 337 2.05 -25.37 -23.00
N LYS A 338 0.96 -24.64 -22.81
CA LYS A 338 0.84 -23.70 -21.70
C LYS A 338 0.79 -24.40 -20.35
N LEU A 339 0.04 -25.48 -20.23
CA LEU A 339 0.02 -26.30 -19.02
C LEU A 339 1.39 -26.93 -18.77
N MET A 340 2.04 -27.44 -19.82
CA MET A 340 3.38 -28.01 -19.74
C MET A 340 4.38 -26.97 -19.20
N ASN A 341 4.43 -25.78 -19.79
CA ASN A 341 5.31 -24.69 -19.31
C ASN A 341 5.00 -24.30 -17.88
N LYS A 342 3.71 -24.22 -17.52
CA LYS A 342 3.30 -23.91 -16.17
C LYS A 342 3.78 -24.95 -15.17
N ARG A 343 3.62 -26.24 -15.46
CA ARG A 343 4.04 -27.35 -14.58
C ARG A 343 5.56 -27.58 -14.56
N LEU A 344 6.25 -27.17 -15.63
CA LEU A 344 7.71 -27.24 -15.66
C LEU A 344 8.39 -26.05 -14.95
N PHE A 345 7.83 -24.81 -15.03
CA PHE A 345 8.55 -23.59 -14.63
C PHE A 345 7.81 -22.66 -13.66
N GLU A 346 6.47 -22.55 -13.76
CA GLU A 346 5.75 -21.44 -13.12
C GLU A 346 5.11 -21.81 -11.78
N ASP A 347 4.55 -22.99 -11.65
CA ASP A 347 3.88 -23.41 -10.42
C ASP A 347 4.88 -23.52 -9.26
N ASP A 348 4.41 -23.30 -8.03
CA ASP A 348 5.27 -23.42 -6.83
C ASP A 348 5.89 -24.83 -6.72
N ASP A 349 5.17 -25.87 -7.15
CA ASP A 349 5.58 -27.27 -7.21
C ASP A 349 6.06 -27.67 -8.62
N ALA A 350 6.43 -26.72 -9.49
CA ALA A 350 6.96 -27.00 -10.82
C ALA A 350 8.26 -27.80 -10.74
N VAL A 351 8.52 -28.61 -11.77
CA VAL A 351 9.72 -29.46 -11.86
C VAL A 351 11.00 -28.65 -11.65
N HIS A 352 11.13 -27.49 -12.30
CA HIS A 352 12.29 -26.62 -12.12
C HIS A 352 12.43 -26.10 -10.68
N ASN A 353 11.33 -25.74 -10.02
CA ASN A 353 11.33 -25.32 -8.63
C ASN A 353 11.68 -26.47 -7.68
N TYR A 354 11.32 -27.70 -8.01
CA TYR A 354 11.68 -28.89 -7.23
C TYR A 354 13.19 -29.12 -7.21
N TYR A 355 13.86 -28.95 -8.36
CA TYR A 355 15.34 -28.93 -8.42
C TYR A 355 15.93 -27.77 -7.65
N TYR A 356 15.40 -26.56 -7.81
CA TYR A 356 15.88 -25.35 -7.12
C TYR A 356 15.75 -25.46 -5.61
N ASN A 357 14.66 -26.05 -5.11
CA ASN A 357 14.47 -26.22 -3.67
C ASN A 357 15.38 -27.31 -3.08
N SER A 358 15.96 -28.13 -3.92
CA SER A 358 16.93 -29.19 -3.55
C SER A 358 18.39 -28.79 -3.80
N GLY A 359 18.64 -27.48 -4.04
CA GLY A 359 19.98 -26.92 -4.19
C GLY A 359 20.54 -26.87 -5.61
N TYR A 360 19.80 -27.34 -6.60
CA TYR A 360 20.27 -27.41 -7.99
C TYR A 360 19.98 -26.11 -8.76
N VAL A 361 20.56 -24.99 -8.31
CA VAL A 361 20.36 -23.66 -8.92
C VAL A 361 20.88 -23.57 -10.34
N PHE A 362 21.83 -24.44 -10.72
CA PHE A 362 22.39 -24.50 -12.07
C PHE A 362 21.63 -25.45 -12.99
N SER A 363 20.55 -26.04 -12.50
CA SER A 363 19.75 -26.93 -13.33
C SER A 363 19.00 -26.18 -14.44
N SER A 364 18.95 -26.82 -15.59
CA SER A 364 18.09 -26.36 -16.69
C SER A 364 17.13 -27.49 -17.08
N VAL A 365 15.93 -27.12 -17.44
CA VAL A 365 14.87 -28.00 -17.91
C VAL A 365 14.48 -27.54 -19.30
N ASP A 366 14.59 -28.39 -20.31
CA ASP A 366 14.33 -28.05 -21.70
C ASP A 366 13.37 -29.11 -22.34
N PRO A 367 12.08 -28.75 -22.46
CA PRO A 367 11.12 -29.61 -23.17
C PRO A 367 11.32 -29.48 -24.68
N THR A 368 11.62 -30.57 -25.33
CA THR A 368 11.85 -30.62 -26.78
C THR A 368 10.89 -31.62 -27.45
N ASP A 369 10.23 -31.18 -28.49
CA ASP A 369 9.45 -32.07 -29.35
C ASP A 369 10.41 -32.88 -30.21
N ILE A 370 10.57 -34.18 -29.93
CA ILE A 370 11.53 -35.05 -30.64
C ILE A 370 10.95 -35.70 -31.86
N ASN A 371 9.63 -35.89 -31.89
CA ASN A 371 8.99 -36.57 -33.03
C ASN A 371 7.51 -36.17 -33.14
N VAL A 372 7.03 -35.96 -34.35
CA VAL A 372 5.64 -35.68 -34.67
C VAL A 372 5.16 -36.71 -35.67
N VAL A 373 4.19 -37.54 -35.29
CA VAL A 373 3.62 -38.58 -36.12
C VAL A 373 2.13 -38.34 -36.26
N GLY A 374 1.72 -37.81 -37.42
CA GLY A 374 0.33 -37.39 -37.63
C GLY A 374 -0.06 -36.28 -36.65
N ASP A 375 -1.05 -36.55 -35.83
CA ASP A 375 -1.57 -35.64 -34.80
C ASP A 375 -0.95 -35.84 -33.40
N SER A 376 0.13 -36.62 -33.29
CA SER A 376 0.68 -37.05 -32.01
C SER A 376 2.13 -36.65 -31.88
N ILE A 377 2.49 -36.10 -30.70
CA ILE A 377 3.82 -35.54 -30.37
C ILE A 377 4.49 -36.35 -29.27
N ASP A 378 5.75 -36.69 -29.50
CA ASP A 378 6.65 -37.20 -28.46
C ASP A 378 7.46 -36.02 -27.91
N VAL A 379 7.42 -35.84 -26.59
CA VAL A 379 8.16 -34.82 -25.89
C VAL A 379 9.29 -35.46 -25.07
N GLU A 380 10.49 -34.97 -25.23
CA GLU A 380 11.61 -35.27 -24.33
C GLU A 380 11.92 -34.04 -23.50
N VAL A 381 11.82 -34.19 -22.18
CA VAL A 381 12.22 -33.15 -21.23
C VAL A 381 13.68 -33.43 -20.83
N ARG A 382 14.62 -32.64 -21.34
CA ARG A 382 16.03 -32.74 -21.03
C ARG A 382 16.33 -31.93 -19.79
N ILE A 383 17.00 -32.56 -18.84
CA ILE A 383 17.41 -31.93 -17.60
C ILE A 383 18.93 -31.96 -17.54
N GLN A 384 19.54 -30.78 -17.33
CA GLN A 384 20.94 -30.68 -16.93
C GLN A 384 20.92 -30.28 -15.48
N GLU A 385 21.27 -31.20 -14.58
CA GLU A 385 21.11 -31.00 -13.14
C GLU A 385 22.16 -30.03 -12.56
N GLY A 386 23.37 -30.06 -13.09
CA GLY A 386 24.49 -29.26 -12.58
C GLY A 386 24.93 -29.65 -11.16
N PRO A 387 25.89 -28.96 -10.56
CA PRO A 387 26.29 -29.18 -9.19
C PRO A 387 25.25 -28.61 -8.21
N GLN A 388 25.17 -29.22 -7.04
CA GLN A 388 24.40 -28.70 -5.91
C GLN A 388 25.13 -27.49 -5.31
N ALA A 389 24.38 -26.43 -5.03
CA ALA A 389 24.93 -25.17 -4.55
C ALA A 389 24.55 -24.86 -3.11
N HIS A 390 25.52 -24.30 -2.39
CA HIS A 390 25.34 -23.76 -1.04
C HIS A 390 25.41 -22.25 -1.02
N LEU A 391 24.75 -21.63 -0.07
CA LEU A 391 24.81 -20.18 0.14
C LEU A 391 26.20 -19.81 0.70
N ASN A 392 26.93 -18.94 0.00
CA ASN A 392 28.21 -18.43 0.44
C ASN A 392 28.03 -17.14 1.25
N LYS A 393 27.39 -16.15 0.67
CA LYS A 393 27.20 -14.83 1.28
C LYS A 393 25.76 -14.38 1.19
N VAL A 394 25.25 -13.78 2.29
CA VAL A 394 23.94 -13.13 2.32
C VAL A 394 24.13 -11.70 2.82
N SER A 395 23.97 -10.74 1.93
CA SER A 395 24.15 -9.30 2.20
C SER A 395 22.80 -8.60 2.29
N ILE A 396 22.72 -7.56 3.10
CA ILE A 396 21.52 -6.73 3.27
C ILE A 396 21.91 -5.27 3.07
N TYR A 397 21.21 -4.57 2.20
CA TYR A 397 21.42 -3.16 1.87
C TYR A 397 20.14 -2.36 2.06
N GLY A 398 20.25 -1.08 2.39
CA GLY A 398 19.12 -0.18 2.52
C GLY A 398 18.38 -0.27 3.86
N ASN A 399 19.01 -0.83 4.89
CA ASN A 399 18.47 -0.93 6.26
C ASN A 399 18.97 0.20 7.19
N ASP A 400 19.11 1.42 6.69
CA ASP A 400 19.75 2.55 7.40
C ASP A 400 19.12 2.93 8.74
N ARG A 401 17.82 2.69 8.93
CA ARG A 401 17.07 3.02 10.16
C ARG A 401 16.85 1.81 11.07
N LEU A 402 17.27 0.64 10.66
CA LEU A 402 17.05 -0.63 11.36
C LEU A 402 18.39 -1.37 11.49
N TYR A 403 18.65 -1.96 12.64
CA TYR A 403 19.85 -2.78 12.78
C TYR A 403 19.77 -4.00 11.86
N GLU A 404 20.90 -4.33 11.24
CA GLU A 404 20.98 -5.47 10.31
C GLU A 404 20.50 -6.79 10.94
N GLU A 405 20.83 -7.01 12.21
CA GLU A 405 20.41 -8.21 12.96
C GLU A 405 18.88 -8.36 13.01
N VAL A 406 18.12 -7.27 12.94
CA VAL A 406 16.65 -7.30 12.97
C VAL A 406 16.09 -7.88 11.66
N VAL A 407 16.72 -7.58 10.53
CA VAL A 407 16.36 -8.18 9.24
C VAL A 407 16.92 -9.60 9.13
N ARG A 408 18.20 -9.77 9.47
CA ARG A 408 18.92 -11.05 9.32
C ARG A 408 18.28 -12.20 10.11
N ARG A 409 17.72 -11.94 11.28
CA ARG A 409 17.04 -12.95 12.09
C ARG A 409 15.73 -13.48 11.50
N GLU A 410 15.11 -12.75 10.57
CA GLU A 410 13.90 -13.16 9.86
C GLU A 410 14.24 -13.96 8.59
N LEU A 411 15.50 -13.93 8.13
CA LEU A 411 15.94 -14.71 6.98
C LEU A 411 15.94 -16.22 7.28
N ARG A 412 15.39 -16.98 6.35
CA ARG A 412 15.41 -18.45 6.36
C ARG A 412 16.64 -19.02 5.68
N THR A 413 17.46 -18.15 5.10
CA THR A 413 18.66 -18.47 4.35
C THR A 413 19.89 -17.96 5.11
N LYS A 414 20.82 -18.85 5.37
CA LYS A 414 22.08 -18.53 6.08
C LYS A 414 23.27 -19.00 5.25
N PRO A 415 24.43 -18.33 5.35
CA PRO A 415 25.65 -18.86 4.76
C PRO A 415 25.90 -20.31 5.22
N GLY A 416 26.22 -21.19 4.26
CA GLY A 416 26.40 -22.63 4.46
C GLY A 416 25.15 -23.48 4.27
N ASP A 417 23.94 -22.88 4.26
CA ASP A 417 22.71 -23.63 3.97
C ASP A 417 22.67 -24.02 2.48
N LEU A 418 21.96 -25.10 2.19
CA LEU A 418 21.67 -25.49 0.81
C LEU A 418 20.78 -24.43 0.15
N PHE A 419 21.03 -24.13 -1.12
CA PHE A 419 20.18 -23.21 -1.87
C PHE A 419 18.73 -23.73 -1.93
N SER A 420 17.77 -22.86 -1.66
CA SER A 420 16.34 -23.16 -1.78
C SER A 420 15.57 -21.91 -2.19
N LYS A 421 14.92 -21.96 -3.35
CA LYS A 421 14.06 -20.87 -3.84
C LYS A 421 12.89 -20.61 -2.89
N GLU A 422 12.30 -21.67 -2.34
CA GLU A 422 11.20 -21.57 -1.38
C GLU A 422 11.64 -20.81 -0.11
N ALA A 423 12.83 -21.13 0.44
CA ALA A 423 13.38 -20.45 1.61
C ALA A 423 13.66 -18.96 1.33
N ILE A 424 14.14 -18.63 0.13
CA ILE A 424 14.38 -17.24 -0.32
C ILE A 424 13.05 -16.48 -0.44
N MET A 425 12.07 -17.05 -1.14
CA MET A 425 10.75 -16.42 -1.32
C MET A 425 10.02 -16.27 0.03
N ARG A 426 10.21 -17.20 0.94
CA ARG A 426 9.69 -17.10 2.29
C ARG A 426 10.37 -15.97 3.07
N SER A 427 11.70 -15.85 2.98
CA SER A 427 12.43 -14.73 3.57
C SER A 427 11.94 -13.40 3.04
N ALA A 428 11.69 -13.27 1.72
CA ALA A 428 11.12 -12.08 1.11
C ALA A 428 9.75 -11.72 1.72
N ARG A 429 8.87 -12.71 1.87
CA ARG A 429 7.55 -12.50 2.50
C ARG A 429 7.66 -12.09 3.97
N GLU A 430 8.57 -12.69 4.73
CA GLU A 430 8.80 -12.33 6.13
C GLU A 430 9.33 -10.90 6.25
N ILE A 431 10.32 -10.50 5.43
CA ILE A 431 10.81 -9.11 5.38
C ILE A 431 9.68 -8.13 5.00
N ALA A 432 8.90 -8.43 3.97
CA ALA A 432 7.77 -7.59 3.55
C ALA A 432 6.72 -7.45 4.66
N SER A 433 6.45 -8.54 5.40
CA SER A 433 5.47 -8.56 6.50
C SER A 433 5.90 -7.76 7.73
N MET A 434 7.21 -7.51 7.91
CA MET A 434 7.72 -6.67 9.00
C MET A 434 7.18 -5.23 8.94
N GLY A 435 6.81 -4.76 7.74
CA GLY A 435 6.23 -3.43 7.54
C GLY A 435 7.24 -2.27 7.55
N TYR A 436 8.54 -2.54 7.63
CA TYR A 436 9.60 -1.52 7.59
C TYR A 436 10.07 -1.18 6.19
N PHE A 437 9.79 -2.05 5.22
CA PHE A 437 10.23 -1.94 3.84
C PHE A 437 9.05 -1.88 2.90
N ASP A 438 9.27 -1.31 1.72
CA ASP A 438 8.29 -1.36 0.64
C ASP A 438 8.22 -2.80 0.10
N PRO A 439 7.06 -3.48 0.16
CA PRO A 439 6.94 -4.84 -0.33
C PRO A 439 7.32 -5.02 -1.80
N GLU A 440 7.18 -3.97 -2.62
CA GLU A 440 7.56 -4.01 -4.04
C GLU A 440 9.09 -3.96 -4.24
N SER A 441 9.82 -3.39 -3.28
CA SER A 441 11.29 -3.31 -3.32
C SER A 441 11.95 -4.56 -2.75
N VAL A 442 11.23 -5.41 -2.00
CA VAL A 442 11.80 -6.63 -1.40
C VAL A 442 12.02 -7.68 -2.47
N SER A 443 13.12 -7.56 -3.19
CA SER A 443 13.54 -8.52 -4.21
C SER A 443 14.98 -8.97 -3.95
N PRO A 444 15.23 -10.28 -3.81
CA PRO A 444 16.60 -10.80 -3.69
C PRO A 444 17.29 -10.79 -5.05
N ASP A 445 18.51 -10.32 -5.08
CA ASP A 445 19.43 -10.50 -6.20
C ASP A 445 20.27 -11.75 -5.95
N VAL A 446 20.00 -12.79 -6.73
CA VAL A 446 20.63 -14.11 -6.59
C VAL A 446 21.77 -14.22 -7.60
N LYS A 447 22.99 -14.43 -7.10
CA LYS A 447 24.21 -14.49 -7.90
C LYS A 447 24.85 -15.87 -7.81
N PRO A 448 24.52 -16.79 -8.73
CA PRO A 448 25.12 -18.11 -8.76
C PRO A 448 26.58 -18.04 -9.26
N ASP A 449 27.45 -18.78 -8.59
CA ASP A 449 28.85 -19.01 -8.99
C ASP A 449 29.03 -20.50 -9.31
N TYR A 450 29.06 -20.81 -10.59
CA TYR A 450 29.14 -22.18 -11.08
C TYR A 450 30.50 -22.82 -10.75
N GLU A 451 31.59 -22.04 -10.78
CA GLU A 451 32.95 -22.57 -10.58
C GLU A 451 33.14 -23.08 -9.15
N ASN A 452 32.59 -22.37 -8.18
CA ASN A 452 32.71 -22.70 -6.76
C ASN A 452 31.51 -23.52 -6.20
N GLY A 453 30.43 -23.70 -7.00
CA GLY A 453 29.20 -24.36 -6.56
C GLY A 453 28.51 -23.60 -5.43
N THR A 454 28.57 -22.27 -5.48
CA THR A 454 28.04 -21.40 -4.42
C THR A 454 27.07 -20.35 -4.98
N VAL A 455 26.29 -19.75 -4.08
CA VAL A 455 25.35 -18.69 -4.42
C VAL A 455 25.48 -17.54 -3.41
N ASP A 456 25.64 -16.33 -3.92
CA ASP A 456 25.52 -15.12 -3.12
C ASP A 456 24.11 -14.53 -3.27
N ILE A 457 23.56 -14.01 -2.17
CA ILE A 457 22.24 -13.36 -2.17
C ILE A 457 22.40 -11.94 -1.62
N ASP A 458 22.01 -10.95 -2.44
CA ASP A 458 21.97 -9.57 -2.03
C ASP A 458 20.52 -9.10 -1.88
N TRP A 459 20.14 -8.67 -0.68
CA TRP A 459 18.84 -8.08 -0.37
C TRP A 459 18.93 -6.57 -0.50
N ASN A 460 18.34 -6.00 -1.55
CA ASN A 460 18.22 -4.57 -1.74
C ASN A 460 16.84 -4.13 -1.23
N LEU A 461 16.82 -3.37 -0.13
CA LEU A 461 15.60 -3.01 0.58
C LEU A 461 15.40 -1.49 0.53
N GLU A 462 14.18 -1.06 0.27
CA GLU A 462 13.78 0.33 0.38
C GLU A 462 12.96 0.54 1.64
N GLN A 463 13.49 1.35 2.57
CA GLN A 463 12.79 1.64 3.82
C GLN A 463 11.65 2.63 3.62
N LYS A 464 10.52 2.32 4.27
CA LYS A 464 9.40 3.25 4.40
C LYS A 464 9.16 3.63 5.86
N SER A 465 8.59 4.82 6.08
CA SER A 465 8.09 5.17 7.41
C SER A 465 6.88 4.31 7.73
N ASN A 466 6.92 3.63 8.87
CA ASN A 466 5.84 2.80 9.37
C ASN A 466 5.30 3.25 10.74
N ASP A 467 5.75 4.39 11.22
CA ASP A 467 5.13 5.04 12.37
C ASP A 467 3.71 5.48 11.99
N GLN A 468 2.75 5.19 12.85
CA GLN A 468 1.35 5.39 12.57
C GLN A 468 0.76 6.42 13.52
N LEU A 469 0.05 7.36 12.96
CA LEU A 469 -0.85 8.26 13.68
C LEU A 469 -2.28 7.83 13.39
N GLU A 470 -2.96 7.28 14.39
CA GLU A 470 -4.35 6.87 14.30
C GLU A 470 -5.23 8.03 14.78
N LEU A 471 -6.04 8.56 13.89
CA LEU A 471 -7.07 9.54 14.20
C LEU A 471 -8.42 8.95 13.85
N SER A 472 -9.27 8.77 14.84
CA SER A 472 -10.61 8.21 14.64
C SER A 472 -11.64 9.15 15.22
N LEU A 473 -12.71 9.40 14.46
CA LEU A 473 -13.89 10.12 14.90
C LEU A 473 -15.11 9.23 14.65
N GLY A 474 -15.88 8.98 15.67
CA GLY A 474 -17.12 8.24 15.58
C GLY A 474 -18.28 9.04 16.14
N TRP A 475 -19.50 8.72 15.71
CA TRP A 475 -20.71 9.30 16.23
C TRP A 475 -21.60 8.19 16.79
N GLY A 476 -22.00 8.31 18.05
CA GLY A 476 -22.88 7.36 18.74
C GLY A 476 -23.98 8.07 19.54
N GLN A 477 -24.76 7.31 20.29
CA GLN A 477 -25.85 7.84 21.13
C GLN A 477 -25.38 8.86 22.16
N THR A 478 -24.13 8.77 22.59
CA THR A 478 -23.50 9.63 23.60
C THR A 478 -22.70 10.78 22.97
N GLY A 479 -22.81 11.00 21.65
CA GLY A 479 -22.14 12.08 20.92
C GLY A 479 -20.94 11.61 20.12
N ILE A 480 -19.96 12.52 19.93
CA ILE A 480 -18.76 12.26 19.13
C ILE A 480 -17.70 11.59 20.01
N ILE A 481 -17.18 10.46 19.53
CA ILE A 481 -16.02 9.81 20.14
C ILE A 481 -14.79 10.12 19.29
N GLY A 482 -13.78 10.67 19.95
CA GLY A 482 -12.46 10.90 19.36
C GLY A 482 -11.43 9.90 19.89
N ARG A 483 -10.61 9.33 18.99
CA ARG A 483 -9.44 8.53 19.35
C ARG A 483 -8.22 9.13 18.67
N VAL A 484 -7.15 9.27 19.44
CA VAL A 484 -5.82 9.62 18.95
C VAL A 484 -4.88 8.52 19.39
N GLY A 485 -4.24 7.86 18.44
CA GLY A 485 -3.24 6.84 18.69
C GLY A 485 -1.94 7.20 18.00
N ILE A 486 -0.82 6.97 18.65
CA ILE A 486 0.51 7.07 18.07
C ILE A 486 1.20 5.73 18.27
N LYS A 487 1.67 5.14 17.18
CA LYS A 487 2.39 3.88 17.22
C LYS A 487 3.75 4.05 16.54
N PHE A 488 4.80 3.92 17.34
CA PHE A 488 6.18 3.89 16.89
C PHE A 488 6.60 2.44 16.69
N ASN A 489 6.92 2.07 15.46
CA ASN A 489 7.17 0.67 15.12
C ASN A 489 8.66 0.28 15.08
N ASN A 490 9.57 1.23 15.17
CA ASN A 490 11.01 0.97 15.16
C ASN A 490 11.70 1.51 16.43
N PHE A 491 11.10 1.31 17.59
CA PHE A 491 11.68 1.70 18.85
C PHE A 491 12.84 0.79 19.26
N SER A 492 13.75 1.31 20.05
CA SER A 492 14.87 0.56 20.63
C SER A 492 15.05 0.90 22.12
N LEU A 493 14.66 -0.03 22.97
CA LEU A 493 14.88 0.06 24.42
C LEU A 493 16.38 0.06 24.76
N ARG A 494 17.17 -0.70 23.99
CA ARG A 494 18.65 -0.75 24.12
C ARG A 494 19.27 0.63 23.91
N ASN A 495 18.82 1.37 22.90
CA ASN A 495 19.31 2.72 22.61
C ASN A 495 18.78 3.78 23.59
N LEU A 496 17.62 3.55 24.18
CA LEU A 496 17.09 4.42 25.24
C LEU A 496 17.94 4.35 26.51
N LEU A 497 18.37 3.13 26.90
CA LEU A 497 19.10 2.87 28.14
C LEU A 497 20.63 2.90 27.93
N GLY A 498 21.12 2.76 26.70
CA GLY A 498 22.52 2.63 26.34
C GLY A 498 23.24 3.97 26.16
N LYS A 499 24.60 3.91 26.17
CA LYS A 499 25.47 5.08 25.94
C LYS A 499 25.62 5.39 24.43
N ASN A 500 25.47 4.42 23.55
CA ASN A 500 25.57 4.60 22.10
C ASN A 500 24.16 4.83 21.52
N LYS A 501 23.84 6.08 21.31
CA LYS A 501 22.51 6.48 20.84
C LYS A 501 22.52 6.66 19.34
N LEU A 502 22.06 5.68 18.61
CA LEU A 502 21.63 5.86 17.22
C LEU A 502 20.27 6.59 17.21
N HIS A 503 20.33 7.92 17.33
CA HIS A 503 19.13 8.74 17.26
C HIS A 503 18.89 9.16 15.80
N ARG A 504 17.93 8.52 15.18
CA ARG A 504 17.41 8.94 13.87
C ARG A 504 15.91 9.24 14.00
N GLY A 505 15.58 10.33 14.73
CA GLY A 505 14.20 10.75 14.93
C GLY A 505 13.92 11.22 16.37
N PHE A 506 12.64 11.41 16.69
CA PHE A 506 12.19 11.86 18.01
C PHE A 506 12.43 10.83 19.12
N LEU A 507 12.32 9.55 18.80
CA LEU A 507 12.58 8.44 19.72
C LEU A 507 13.78 7.60 19.25
N PRO A 508 14.49 6.94 20.19
CA PRO A 508 15.56 6.00 19.85
C PRO A 508 14.99 4.83 19.02
N ALA A 509 15.61 4.57 17.88
CA ALA A 509 15.15 3.60 16.90
C ALA A 509 16.24 2.57 16.58
N GLY A 510 15.88 1.44 15.97
CA GLY A 510 16.80 0.46 15.42
C GLY A 510 16.49 -1.00 15.70
N ASP A 511 15.85 -1.36 16.81
CA ASP A 511 15.60 -2.77 17.18
C ASP A 511 14.27 -3.34 16.66
N GLY A 512 13.43 -2.50 16.02
CA GLY A 512 12.14 -2.94 15.53
C GLY A 512 11.12 -3.25 16.64
N GLU A 513 11.31 -2.67 17.82
CA GLU A 513 10.35 -2.76 18.91
C GLU A 513 9.21 -1.76 18.70
N GLN A 514 8.09 -1.97 19.35
CA GLN A 514 6.92 -1.12 19.16
C GLN A 514 6.52 -0.46 20.48
N ILE A 515 6.22 0.83 20.42
CA ILE A 515 5.53 1.57 21.47
C ILE A 515 4.25 2.15 20.91
N GLY A 516 3.14 1.89 21.60
CA GLY A 516 1.84 2.43 21.30
C GLY A 516 1.33 3.29 22.44
N LEU A 517 0.81 4.46 22.11
CA LEU A 517 0.11 5.36 23.02
C LEU A 517 -1.24 5.67 22.41
N ASN A 518 -2.32 5.34 23.10
CA ASN A 518 -3.67 5.58 22.62
C ASN A 518 -4.45 6.38 23.65
N PHE A 519 -5.12 7.40 23.19
CA PHE A 519 -6.07 8.20 23.93
C PHE A 519 -7.41 8.17 23.21
N GLN A 520 -8.48 7.84 23.93
CA GLN A 520 -9.82 7.90 23.41
C GLN A 520 -10.70 8.70 24.37
N THR A 521 -11.56 9.55 23.83
CA THR A 521 -12.46 10.34 24.63
C THR A 521 -13.81 10.56 23.97
N ASN A 522 -14.84 10.62 24.78
CA ASN A 522 -16.14 11.17 24.46
C ASN A 522 -16.43 12.29 25.49
N GLY A 523 -15.63 13.36 25.43
CA GLY A 523 -15.73 14.46 26.40
C GLY A 523 -15.54 14.01 27.86
N ARG A 524 -16.47 14.39 28.73
CA ARG A 524 -16.48 13.97 30.15
C ARG A 524 -17.07 12.58 30.37
N TYR A 525 -17.88 12.08 29.41
CA TYR A 525 -18.58 10.81 29.52
C TYR A 525 -17.62 9.61 29.55
N TYR A 526 -16.67 9.56 28.63
CA TYR A 526 -15.70 8.47 28.55
C TYR A 526 -14.29 8.97 28.24
N ARG A 527 -13.30 8.45 28.96
CA ARG A 527 -11.87 8.70 28.72
C ARG A 527 -11.09 7.42 28.91
N SER A 528 -10.18 7.15 27.98
CA SER A 528 -9.32 5.98 28.04
C SER A 528 -7.91 6.33 27.62
N TYR A 529 -6.93 5.83 28.33
CA TYR A 529 -5.50 5.98 28.10
C TYR A 529 -4.88 4.60 28.07
N ASN A 530 -4.14 4.29 27.03
CA ASN A 530 -3.45 3.02 26.87
C ASN A 530 -2.01 3.27 26.45
N ALA A 531 -1.07 2.66 27.16
CA ALA A 531 0.33 2.61 26.80
C ALA A 531 0.76 1.15 26.65
N SER A 532 1.42 0.84 25.55
CA SER A 532 1.87 -0.52 25.26
C SER A 532 3.30 -0.52 24.71
N TYR A 533 4.04 -1.54 25.11
CA TYR A 533 5.35 -1.88 24.57
C TYR A 533 5.33 -3.32 24.08
N SER A 534 5.90 -3.59 22.93
CA SER A 534 6.05 -4.96 22.43
C SER A 534 7.32 -5.15 21.61
N THR A 535 7.87 -6.36 21.70
CA THR A 535 8.99 -6.82 20.89
C THR A 535 8.74 -8.25 20.44
N GLY A 536 9.05 -8.57 19.18
CA GLY A 536 8.92 -9.93 18.64
C GLY A 536 10.09 -10.86 18.98
N TRP A 537 11.23 -10.28 19.43
CA TRP A 537 12.47 -11.01 19.65
C TRP A 537 13.11 -10.65 20.99
N PHE A 538 12.38 -10.89 22.07
CA PHE A 538 12.89 -10.63 23.42
C PHE A 538 14.18 -11.41 23.70
N GLY A 539 15.26 -10.67 24.06
CA GLY A 539 16.60 -11.20 24.22
C GLY A 539 17.37 -11.46 22.92
N GLY A 540 16.83 -11.12 21.74
CA GLY A 540 17.53 -11.09 20.43
C GLY A 540 17.85 -12.45 19.79
N LYS A 541 17.83 -13.55 20.54
CA LYS A 541 18.31 -14.88 20.09
C LYS A 541 17.21 -15.81 19.56
N ARG A 542 15.98 -15.63 20.00
CA ARG A 542 14.83 -16.50 19.65
C ARG A 542 13.60 -15.65 19.38
N PRO A 543 12.69 -16.10 18.51
CA PRO A 543 11.46 -15.38 18.20
C PRO A 543 10.43 -15.51 19.33
N ASN A 544 10.79 -15.01 20.51
CA ASN A 544 9.92 -14.93 21.67
C ASN A 544 9.43 -13.50 21.79
N ALA A 545 8.13 -13.29 21.59
CA ALA A 545 7.52 -11.98 21.77
C ALA A 545 7.32 -11.67 23.24
N LEU A 546 7.55 -10.41 23.62
CA LEU A 546 7.16 -9.88 24.92
C LEU A 546 6.28 -8.65 24.68
N SER A 547 5.19 -8.55 25.44
CA SER A 547 4.35 -7.36 25.44
C SER A 547 4.03 -6.93 26.86
N VAL A 548 4.02 -5.61 27.09
CA VAL A 548 3.62 -5.00 28.36
C VAL A 548 2.58 -3.94 28.03
N GLY A 549 1.46 -3.96 28.70
CA GLY A 549 0.39 -2.99 28.53
C GLY A 549 -0.03 -2.40 29.86
N VAL A 550 -0.30 -1.10 29.86
CA VAL A 550 -0.91 -0.40 30.99
C VAL A 550 -2.04 0.43 30.43
N TYR A 551 -3.20 0.33 31.06
CA TYR A 551 -4.35 1.11 30.64
C TYR A 551 -5.16 1.62 31.82
N TYR A 552 -5.78 2.77 31.59
CA TYR A 552 -6.71 3.41 32.50
C TYR A 552 -7.91 3.88 31.70
N SER A 553 -9.10 3.67 32.21
CA SER A 553 -10.30 4.27 31.64
C SER A 553 -11.29 4.67 32.73
N LYS A 554 -12.06 5.70 32.43
CA LYS A 554 -13.17 6.19 33.27
C LYS A 554 -14.37 6.44 32.36
N GLN A 555 -15.52 5.96 32.78
CA GLN A 555 -16.81 6.31 32.22
C GLN A 555 -17.69 6.91 33.34
N THR A 556 -18.32 8.05 33.08
CA THR A 556 -19.26 8.71 33.98
C THR A 556 -20.70 8.46 33.53
N ASP A 557 -21.64 8.50 34.47
CA ASP A 557 -23.06 8.39 34.19
C ASP A 557 -23.73 9.77 34.22
N VAL A 558 -24.98 9.84 33.76
CA VAL A 558 -25.77 11.04 33.83
C VAL A 558 -26.52 11.10 35.19
N SER A 559 -26.72 12.32 35.68
CA SER A 559 -27.54 12.54 36.87
C SER A 559 -28.99 12.16 36.62
N SER A 560 -29.71 11.81 37.69
CA SER A 560 -31.16 11.52 37.64
C SER A 560 -31.98 12.68 37.05
N ASN A 561 -31.47 13.91 37.15
CA ASN A 561 -32.10 15.11 36.58
C ASN A 561 -32.18 15.08 35.05
N TYR A 562 -31.26 14.39 34.38
CA TYR A 562 -31.32 14.20 32.93
C TYR A 562 -32.55 13.43 32.48
N TYR A 563 -32.83 12.31 33.15
CA TYR A 563 -33.98 11.49 32.85
C TYR A 563 -35.30 12.20 33.21
N ASN A 564 -35.30 12.95 34.33
CA ASN A 564 -36.44 13.75 34.70
C ASN A 564 -36.72 14.89 33.74
N SER A 565 -35.69 15.60 33.26
CA SER A 565 -35.84 16.68 32.31
C SER A 565 -36.25 16.18 30.93
N ALA A 566 -35.69 15.07 30.46
CA ALA A 566 -36.10 14.42 29.20
C ALA A 566 -37.54 13.93 29.26
N TYR A 567 -37.94 13.34 30.38
CA TYR A 567 -39.31 12.89 30.64
C TYR A 567 -40.28 14.09 30.71
N LEU A 568 -39.96 15.15 31.44
CA LEU A 568 -40.78 16.37 31.56
C LEU A 568 -40.88 17.09 30.20
N ASN A 569 -39.80 17.13 29.43
CA ASN A 569 -39.80 17.68 28.07
C ASN A 569 -40.67 16.83 27.12
N SER A 570 -40.64 15.51 27.25
CA SER A 570 -41.54 14.63 26.47
C SER A 570 -43.01 14.79 26.84
N LEU A 571 -43.33 14.98 28.10
CA LEU A 571 -44.68 15.31 28.55
C LEU A 571 -45.15 16.68 28.07
N ASN A 572 -44.28 17.70 28.13
CA ASN A 572 -44.55 19.04 27.60
C ASN A 572 -44.77 19.03 26.06
N TYR A 573 -44.09 18.13 25.35
CA TYR A 573 -44.31 17.94 23.91
C TYR A 573 -45.65 17.26 23.60
N MET A 574 -46.06 16.33 24.44
CA MET A 574 -47.38 15.67 24.34
C MET A 574 -48.56 16.62 24.63
N TYR A 575 -48.36 17.56 25.55
CA TYR A 575 -49.43 18.50 25.98
C TYR A 575 -49.43 19.81 25.22
N SER A 576 -48.34 20.25 24.53
CA SER A 576 -48.27 21.44 23.69
C SER A 576 -48.53 21.09 22.23
N GLY A 577 -49.77 20.77 21.90
CA GLY A 577 -50.25 20.66 20.52
C GLY A 577 -50.22 21.97 19.71
N MET A 578 -49.24 22.86 19.92
CA MET A 578 -49.03 24.06 19.11
C MET A 578 -47.55 24.36 18.97
N GLY A 579 -47.12 24.46 17.71
CA GLY A 579 -45.76 24.65 17.26
C GLY A 579 -45.05 25.88 17.83
N TYR A 580 -43.99 25.60 18.53
CA TYR A 580 -42.87 26.52 18.64
C TYR A 580 -41.63 25.74 18.33
N TYR A 581 -41.00 26.07 17.21
CA TYR A 581 -39.66 25.66 16.89
C TYR A 581 -38.72 26.26 17.97
N ASN A 582 -38.33 25.48 18.94
CA ASN A 582 -37.27 25.85 19.85
C ASN A 582 -36.01 25.07 19.46
N ASN A 583 -35.03 25.81 18.93
CA ASN A 583 -33.74 25.37 18.42
C ASN A 583 -32.79 24.92 19.54
N GLY A 584 -33.28 24.26 20.60
CA GLY A 584 -32.57 23.95 21.84
C GLY A 584 -32.23 22.48 22.05
N TYR A 585 -32.32 21.61 21.05
CA TYR A 585 -32.11 20.14 21.25
C TYR A 585 -30.65 19.68 21.24
N TYR A 586 -29.69 20.57 21.13
CA TYR A 586 -28.29 20.26 21.48
C TYR A 586 -27.96 20.64 22.92
N ASN A 587 -28.89 20.41 23.84
CA ASN A 587 -28.65 20.64 25.24
C ASN A 587 -27.71 19.57 25.82
N ASN A 588 -26.42 19.92 25.80
CA ASN A 588 -25.49 19.66 26.89
C ASN A 588 -25.73 18.37 27.67
N TYR A 589 -25.66 17.19 27.00
CA TYR A 589 -25.48 15.92 27.71
C TYR A 589 -24.37 16.04 28.76
N GLU A 590 -23.29 16.78 28.43
CA GLU A 590 -22.18 17.07 29.34
C GLU A 590 -22.59 17.85 30.61
N SER A 591 -23.62 18.69 30.58
CA SER A 591 -24.10 19.43 31.77
C SER A 591 -24.85 18.56 32.76
N TYR A 592 -25.31 17.38 32.33
CA TYR A 592 -26.03 16.41 33.20
C TYR A 592 -25.13 15.28 33.65
N LEU A 593 -23.87 15.20 33.25
CA LEU A 593 -22.94 14.19 33.73
C LEU A 593 -22.65 14.39 35.23
N ASP A 594 -22.73 13.30 35.96
CA ASP A 594 -22.46 13.24 37.39
C ASP A 594 -21.09 12.60 37.62
N ASP A 595 -20.10 13.40 37.93
CA ASP A 595 -18.74 12.92 38.14
C ASP A 595 -18.62 11.97 39.34
N ASP A 596 -19.62 11.94 40.22
CA ASP A 596 -19.71 11.04 41.35
C ASP A 596 -20.29 9.64 41.02
N LYS A 597 -20.85 9.49 39.82
CA LYS A 597 -21.34 8.21 39.29
C LYS A 597 -20.40 7.72 38.18
N TYR A 598 -19.64 6.70 38.48
CA TYR A 598 -18.65 6.25 37.52
C TYR A 598 -18.27 4.78 37.66
N ILE A 599 -17.70 4.26 36.57
CA ILE A 599 -16.82 3.09 36.56
C ILE A 599 -15.42 3.50 36.10
N GLN A 600 -14.43 3.12 36.86
CA GLN A 600 -13.02 3.28 36.52
C GLN A 600 -12.36 1.92 36.39
N LEU A 601 -11.43 1.80 35.46
CA LEU A 601 -10.65 0.60 35.24
C LEU A 601 -9.18 0.95 35.14
N ILE A 602 -8.37 0.29 35.95
CA ILE A 602 -6.92 0.31 35.85
C ILE A 602 -6.46 -1.11 35.54
N GLY A 603 -5.60 -1.28 34.55
CA GLY A 603 -5.11 -2.59 34.20
C GLY A 603 -3.64 -2.60 33.80
N VAL A 604 -2.99 -3.73 34.10
CA VAL A 604 -1.63 -4.05 33.68
C VAL A 604 -1.64 -5.44 33.05
N SER A 605 -0.96 -5.61 31.94
CA SER A 605 -0.83 -6.89 31.27
C SER A 605 0.62 -7.19 30.90
N LEU A 606 0.99 -8.45 31.04
CA LEU A 606 2.28 -8.99 30.64
C LEU A 606 2.02 -10.17 29.69
N GLY A 607 2.41 -10.03 28.44
CA GLY A 607 2.24 -11.06 27.43
C GLY A 607 3.60 -11.66 27.03
N TRP A 608 3.62 -12.94 26.81
CA TRP A 608 4.74 -13.67 26.25
C TRP A 608 4.26 -14.53 25.09
N GLY A 609 4.95 -14.48 23.97
CA GLY A 609 4.63 -15.22 22.75
C GLY A 609 5.82 -16.05 22.25
N LYS A 610 5.52 -17.20 21.66
CA LYS A 610 6.52 -18.07 21.06
C LYS A 610 6.04 -18.59 19.73
N ARG A 611 6.85 -18.43 18.67
CA ARG A 611 6.61 -19.07 17.38
C ARG A 611 6.95 -20.56 17.51
N LEU A 612 6.01 -21.42 17.15
CA LEU A 612 6.17 -22.87 17.19
C LEU A 612 6.86 -23.34 15.90
N ARG A 613 7.47 -24.53 15.96
CA ARG A 613 8.07 -25.20 14.77
C ARG A 613 7.18 -26.36 14.28
N TRP A 614 6.29 -26.81 15.08
CA TRP A 614 5.38 -27.91 14.80
C TRP A 614 3.96 -27.49 15.18
N PRO A 615 2.92 -27.79 14.38
CA PRO A 615 2.90 -28.53 13.09
C PRO A 615 3.57 -27.80 11.93
N ASP A 616 3.52 -26.47 11.91
CA ASP A 616 4.29 -25.61 11.03
C ASP A 616 4.73 -24.36 11.80
N ASP A 617 5.61 -23.56 11.24
CA ASP A 617 6.15 -22.37 11.90
C ASP A 617 5.33 -21.09 11.69
N TYR A 618 4.12 -21.20 11.14
CA TYR A 618 3.11 -20.14 11.17
C TYR A 618 2.34 -20.11 12.49
N PHE A 619 2.43 -21.17 13.31
CA PHE A 619 1.80 -21.22 14.62
C PHE A 619 2.55 -20.39 15.66
N GLN A 620 1.79 -19.64 16.44
CA GLN A 620 2.27 -18.85 17.57
C GLN A 620 1.44 -19.17 18.80
N LEU A 621 2.11 -19.52 19.88
CA LEU A 621 1.51 -19.65 21.21
C LEU A 621 1.76 -18.36 21.98
N SER A 622 0.71 -17.72 22.50
CA SER A 622 0.82 -16.56 23.37
C SER A 622 0.17 -16.83 24.73
N THR A 623 0.79 -16.30 25.76
CA THR A 623 0.34 -16.37 27.14
C THR A 623 0.30 -14.97 27.70
N THR A 624 -0.82 -14.51 28.24
CA THR A 624 -0.96 -13.19 28.82
C THR A 624 -1.48 -13.30 30.24
N LEU A 625 -0.73 -12.72 31.18
CA LEU A 625 -1.15 -12.51 32.55
C LEU A 625 -1.62 -11.06 32.69
N ALA A 626 -2.85 -10.84 33.08
CA ALA A 626 -3.41 -9.53 33.28
C ALA A 626 -4.00 -9.36 34.68
N TYR A 627 -3.82 -8.16 35.22
CA TYR A 627 -4.47 -7.69 36.43
C TYR A 627 -5.30 -6.46 36.09
N GLN A 628 -6.56 -6.47 36.51
CA GLN A 628 -7.51 -5.38 36.28
C GLN A 628 -8.22 -5.06 37.59
N ARG A 629 -8.36 -3.78 37.89
CA ARG A 629 -9.12 -3.30 39.04
C ARG A 629 -10.22 -2.39 38.54
N TYR A 630 -11.44 -2.77 38.79
CA TYR A 630 -12.67 -2.01 38.55
C TYR A 630 -13.03 -1.27 39.82
N MET A 631 -13.36 0.00 39.72
CA MET A 631 -13.84 0.84 40.80
C MET A 631 -15.17 1.44 40.39
N LEU A 632 -16.25 1.06 41.07
CA LEU A 632 -17.61 1.48 40.77
C LEU A 632 -18.15 2.36 41.87
N LYS A 633 -18.82 3.44 41.50
CA LYS A 633 -19.56 4.33 42.41
C LYS A 633 -20.88 4.68 41.75
N ASP A 634 -21.99 4.23 42.41
CA ASP A 634 -23.35 4.39 41.95
C ASP A 634 -23.61 4.04 40.48
N TRP A 635 -22.94 2.98 40.01
CA TRP A 635 -22.97 2.51 38.63
C TRP A 635 -24.10 1.46 38.47
N GLN A 636 -25.20 1.83 37.79
CA GLN A 636 -26.43 1.05 37.77
C GLN A 636 -26.51 -0.02 36.66
N TYR A 637 -25.50 -0.09 35.78
CA TYR A 637 -25.56 -0.92 34.57
C TYR A 637 -25.03 -2.36 34.77
N PHE A 638 -24.39 -2.64 35.89
CA PHE A 638 -23.89 -3.98 36.21
C PHE A 638 -24.60 -4.62 37.39
N LEU A 639 -24.27 -5.89 37.60
CA LEU A 639 -24.72 -6.65 38.76
C LEU A 639 -24.29 -6.03 40.08
N ILE A 640 -23.22 -5.20 40.07
CA ILE A 640 -22.77 -4.41 41.22
C ILE A 640 -22.81 -2.93 40.85
N SER A 641 -23.24 -2.10 41.78
CA SER A 641 -23.30 -0.65 41.60
C SER A 641 -22.21 0.08 42.35
N ASN A 642 -21.72 -0.47 43.46
CA ASN A 642 -20.70 0.14 44.31
C ASN A 642 -19.64 -0.88 44.73
N GLY A 643 -18.37 -0.42 44.81
CA GLY A 643 -17.26 -1.22 45.31
C GLY A 643 -16.11 -1.39 44.34
N ASN A 644 -15.16 -2.19 44.73
CA ASN A 644 -13.96 -2.48 43.96
C ASN A 644 -13.91 -3.96 43.60
N CYS A 645 -13.72 -4.26 42.33
CA CYS A 645 -13.54 -5.61 41.83
C CYS A 645 -12.16 -5.81 41.28
N ASN A 646 -11.54 -6.94 41.56
CA ASN A 646 -10.22 -7.32 41.08
C ASN A 646 -10.36 -8.52 40.14
N ASN A 647 -9.70 -8.47 39.03
CA ASN A 647 -9.65 -9.52 38.02
C ASN A 647 -8.17 -9.87 37.75
N ILE A 648 -7.80 -11.12 38.08
CA ILE A 648 -6.51 -11.68 37.65
C ILE A 648 -6.84 -12.76 36.63
N ASN A 649 -6.39 -12.61 35.40
CA ASN A 649 -6.64 -13.62 34.39
C ASN A 649 -5.36 -14.08 33.72
N LEU A 650 -5.31 -15.36 33.38
CA LEU A 650 -4.30 -15.98 32.55
C LEU A 650 -4.96 -16.37 31.22
N SER A 651 -4.54 -15.73 30.15
CA SER A 651 -5.02 -16.03 28.80
C SER A 651 -3.98 -16.81 28.02
N LEU A 652 -4.39 -17.91 27.43
CA LEU A 652 -3.59 -18.72 26.51
C LEU A 652 -4.23 -18.61 25.14
N ALA A 653 -3.45 -18.27 24.11
CA ALA A 653 -3.95 -18.23 22.75
C ALA A 653 -2.99 -18.92 21.78
N LEU A 654 -3.53 -19.80 20.97
CA LEU A 654 -2.87 -20.44 19.87
C LEU A 654 -3.38 -19.78 18.58
N SER A 655 -2.50 -19.13 17.84
CA SER A 655 -2.82 -18.49 16.57
C SER A 655 -1.96 -19.02 15.43
N ARG A 656 -2.51 -18.99 14.20
CA ARG A 656 -1.80 -19.32 12.98
C ARG A 656 -2.17 -18.30 11.91
N THR A 657 -1.19 -17.67 11.32
CA THR A 657 -1.38 -16.68 10.24
C THR A 657 -0.52 -17.08 9.05
N SER A 658 -1.16 -17.48 7.96
CA SER A 658 -0.51 -17.91 6.72
C SER A 658 -0.94 -17.09 5.50
N THR A 659 -1.39 -15.85 5.71
CA THR A 659 -1.82 -14.96 4.64
C THR A 659 -0.66 -14.49 3.78
N ASP A 660 -0.89 -14.35 2.47
CA ASP A 660 0.11 -13.92 1.48
C ASP A 660 0.41 -12.40 1.54
N ASN A 661 -0.53 -11.59 2.00
CA ASN A 661 -0.38 -10.14 2.09
C ASN A 661 -1.15 -9.59 3.29
N PRO A 662 -0.54 -8.71 4.11
CA PRO A 662 -1.20 -8.17 5.30
C PRO A 662 -2.31 -7.15 5.01
N LEU A 663 -2.26 -6.45 3.85
CA LEU A 663 -3.21 -5.38 3.52
C LEU A 663 -4.40 -5.87 2.70
N PHE A 664 -4.16 -6.77 1.77
CA PHE A 664 -5.18 -7.41 0.95
C PHE A 664 -4.84 -8.89 0.75
N PRO A 665 -5.16 -9.73 1.73
CA PRO A 665 -4.93 -11.18 1.62
C PRO A 665 -5.74 -11.78 0.46
N ARG A 666 -5.06 -12.57 -0.37
CA ARG A 666 -5.69 -13.30 -1.48
C ARG A 666 -5.77 -14.79 -1.19
N GLN A 667 -4.82 -15.30 -0.43
CA GLN A 667 -4.69 -16.71 -0.07
C GLN A 667 -4.26 -16.85 1.38
N GLY A 668 -4.59 -18.00 1.97
CA GLY A 668 -4.18 -18.35 3.31
C GLY A 668 -5.29 -18.20 4.34
N SER A 669 -4.93 -18.35 5.59
CA SER A 669 -5.89 -18.31 6.71
C SER A 669 -5.29 -17.67 7.96
N GLU A 670 -6.17 -17.11 8.75
CA GLU A 670 -5.93 -16.64 10.11
C GLU A 670 -6.80 -17.47 11.06
N PHE A 671 -6.18 -18.14 11.97
CA PHE A 671 -6.83 -19.01 12.95
C PHE A 671 -6.40 -18.61 14.35
N MET A 672 -7.33 -18.58 15.31
CA MET A 672 -7.06 -18.34 16.72
C MET A 672 -8.02 -19.12 17.62
N VAL A 673 -7.45 -19.84 18.57
CA VAL A 673 -8.18 -20.38 19.73
C VAL A 673 -7.60 -19.73 20.98
N SER A 674 -8.42 -19.17 21.82
CA SER A 674 -7.97 -18.61 23.09
C SER A 674 -8.85 -19.08 24.26
N VAL A 675 -8.18 -19.24 25.39
CA VAL A 675 -8.78 -19.60 26.69
C VAL A 675 -8.28 -18.60 27.72
N SER A 676 -9.19 -17.90 28.38
CA SER A 676 -8.86 -17.00 29.49
C SER A 676 -9.44 -17.58 30.77
N LEU A 677 -8.61 -17.74 31.76
CA LEU A 677 -8.97 -18.39 33.05
C LEU A 677 -8.62 -17.44 34.19
N THR A 678 -9.55 -17.29 35.11
CA THR A 678 -9.26 -16.68 36.41
C THR A 678 -9.10 -17.77 37.47
N PRO A 679 -8.47 -17.50 38.61
CA PRO A 679 -8.50 -18.43 39.73
C PRO A 679 -9.96 -18.63 40.17
N PRO A 680 -10.38 -19.88 40.53
CA PRO A 680 -11.71 -20.17 41.01
C PRO A 680 -11.87 -19.82 42.51
N TRP A 681 -11.91 -18.51 42.77
CA TRP A 681 -11.93 -17.96 44.14
C TRP A 681 -13.02 -18.56 45.03
N SER A 682 -14.17 -18.82 44.42
CA SER A 682 -15.30 -19.40 45.12
C SER A 682 -15.08 -20.83 45.69
N LEU A 683 -14.03 -21.52 45.22
CA LEU A 683 -13.64 -22.82 45.76
C LEU A 683 -12.72 -22.72 46.98
N PHE A 684 -12.09 -21.54 47.19
CA PHE A 684 -11.08 -21.36 48.21
C PHE A 684 -11.49 -20.45 49.37
N ASP A 685 -12.50 -19.59 49.20
CA ASP A 685 -12.88 -18.59 50.19
C ASP A 685 -13.95 -18.99 51.17
N GLY A 686 -14.55 -20.17 50.99
CA GLY A 686 -15.52 -20.75 51.94
C GLY A 686 -16.85 -20.01 52.10
N LYS A 687 -17.18 -19.09 51.14
CA LYS A 687 -18.40 -18.28 51.22
C LYS A 687 -19.60 -18.99 50.60
N ASP A 688 -20.76 -18.76 51.21
CA ASP A 688 -22.03 -19.26 50.68
C ASP A 688 -22.65 -18.28 49.68
N TYR A 689 -22.23 -18.38 48.44
CA TYR A 689 -22.70 -17.54 47.34
C TYR A 689 -24.16 -17.74 46.96
N ALA A 690 -24.80 -18.85 47.42
CA ALA A 690 -26.21 -19.08 47.15
C ALA A 690 -27.14 -18.18 47.99
N ASN A 691 -26.72 -17.88 49.20
CA ASN A 691 -27.50 -17.05 50.14
C ASN A 691 -27.00 -15.58 50.20
N MET A 692 -25.96 -15.24 49.47
CA MET A 692 -25.36 -13.88 49.44
C MET A 692 -26.03 -13.03 48.35
N ALA A 693 -26.39 -11.80 48.70
CA ALA A 693 -27.02 -10.80 47.83
C ALA A 693 -28.18 -11.32 46.99
N THR A 694 -29.15 -11.94 47.65
CA THR A 694 -30.37 -12.47 47.05
C THR A 694 -31.45 -11.39 46.93
N GLN A 695 -32.53 -11.69 46.18
CA GLN A 695 -33.69 -10.80 46.10
C GLN A 695 -34.33 -10.49 47.45
N THR A 696 -34.29 -11.45 48.35
CA THR A 696 -34.78 -11.27 49.75
C THR A 696 -33.93 -10.23 50.47
N THR A 697 -32.60 -10.25 50.33
CA THR A 697 -31.74 -9.24 50.94
C THR A 697 -32.01 -7.88 50.34
N TYR A 698 -32.15 -7.79 49.00
CA TYR A 698 -32.49 -6.57 48.29
C TYR A 698 -33.79 -5.92 48.79
N ASN A 699 -34.84 -6.70 48.98
CA ASN A 699 -36.16 -6.22 49.41
C ASN A 699 -36.18 -5.78 50.86
N ASN A 700 -35.40 -6.42 51.74
CA ASN A 700 -35.43 -6.19 53.16
C ASN A 700 -34.40 -5.17 53.66
N ASP A 701 -33.22 -5.13 53.02
CA ASP A 701 -32.09 -4.27 53.43
C ASP A 701 -31.17 -4.01 52.22
N TYR A 702 -31.39 -2.90 51.58
CA TYR A 702 -30.66 -2.54 50.36
C TYR A 702 -29.15 -2.29 50.61
N ASP A 703 -28.78 -1.66 51.71
CA ASP A 703 -27.37 -1.38 52.06
C ASP A 703 -26.62 -2.70 52.33
N ARG A 704 -27.27 -3.62 53.04
CA ARG A 704 -26.72 -4.96 53.25
C ARG A 704 -26.55 -5.69 51.92
N TRP A 705 -27.52 -5.62 51.03
CA TRP A 705 -27.45 -6.23 49.70
C TRP A 705 -26.31 -5.66 48.91
N GLN A 706 -26.09 -4.32 48.88
CA GLN A 706 -24.96 -3.71 48.21
C GLN A 706 -23.61 -4.17 48.77
N ASN A 707 -23.47 -4.24 50.09
CA ASN A 707 -22.27 -4.73 50.74
C ASN A 707 -21.99 -6.20 50.40
N GLU A 708 -23.01 -7.03 50.39
CA GLU A 708 -22.92 -8.45 50.02
C GLU A 708 -22.56 -8.60 48.51
N GLN A 709 -23.10 -7.75 47.64
CA GLN A 709 -22.72 -7.71 46.22
C GLN A 709 -21.25 -7.30 46.05
N ALA A 710 -20.80 -6.25 46.70
CA ALA A 710 -19.41 -5.82 46.65
C ALA A 710 -18.43 -6.89 47.13
N GLU A 711 -18.80 -7.61 48.19
CA GLU A 711 -18.01 -8.73 48.73
C GLU A 711 -18.04 -9.97 47.80
N LYS A 712 -19.18 -10.25 47.18
CA LYS A 712 -19.37 -11.36 46.23
C LYS A 712 -18.46 -11.20 45.01
N TYR A 713 -18.35 -9.98 44.46
CA TYR A 713 -17.59 -9.68 43.25
C TYR A 713 -16.24 -9.03 43.49
N LYS A 714 -15.77 -8.96 44.73
CA LYS A 714 -14.44 -8.44 45.09
C LYS A 714 -13.30 -9.08 44.27
N TRP A 715 -13.43 -10.38 44.02
CA TRP A 715 -12.58 -11.13 43.12
C TRP A 715 -13.45 -11.76 42.04
N VAL A 716 -13.21 -11.35 40.80
CA VAL A 716 -13.93 -11.84 39.62
C VAL A 716 -13.47 -13.25 39.28
N GLU A 717 -14.37 -14.11 38.88
CA GLU A 717 -14.03 -15.45 38.43
C GLU A 717 -14.82 -15.84 37.18
N TYR A 718 -14.14 -16.40 36.19
CA TYR A 718 -14.71 -16.93 34.96
C TYR A 718 -13.72 -17.82 34.20
N HIS A 719 -14.24 -18.55 33.23
CA HIS A 719 -13.47 -19.11 32.14
C HIS A 719 -14.08 -18.69 30.81
N LYS A 720 -13.28 -18.15 29.90
CA LYS A 720 -13.71 -17.61 28.61
C LYS A 720 -13.01 -18.34 27.49
N TRP A 721 -13.77 -18.83 26.53
CA TRP A 721 -13.30 -19.57 25.39
C TRP A 721 -13.64 -18.82 24.12
N LYS A 722 -12.69 -18.63 23.21
CA LYS A 722 -12.93 -17.98 21.93
C LYS A 722 -12.25 -18.75 20.80
N PHE A 723 -12.97 -18.82 19.70
CA PHE A 723 -12.51 -19.36 18.44
C PHE A 723 -12.73 -18.31 17.35
N LYS A 724 -11.70 -18.04 16.55
CA LYS A 724 -11.79 -17.17 15.38
C LYS A 724 -11.07 -17.82 14.23
N ASN A 725 -11.69 -17.84 13.05
CA ASN A 725 -11.07 -18.29 11.83
C ASN A 725 -11.48 -17.36 10.68
N ARG A 726 -10.49 -16.93 9.87
CA ARG A 726 -10.69 -16.24 8.60
C ARG A 726 -9.93 -16.99 7.54
N THR A 727 -10.56 -17.24 6.40
CA THR A 727 -9.93 -17.90 5.26
C THR A 727 -10.11 -17.04 4.03
N TYR A 728 -9.05 -16.91 3.25
CA TYR A 728 -9.03 -16.12 2.02
C TYR A 728 -8.75 -17.04 0.84
N THR A 729 -9.61 -16.95 -0.18
CA THR A 729 -9.52 -17.77 -1.39
C THR A 729 -9.63 -16.87 -2.61
N ALA A 730 -8.57 -16.80 -3.41
CA ALA A 730 -8.60 -16.12 -4.69
C ALA A 730 -9.47 -16.91 -5.70
N LEU A 731 -10.47 -16.26 -6.27
CA LEU A 731 -11.38 -16.88 -7.23
C LEU A 731 -10.87 -16.81 -8.67
N SER A 732 -9.79 -16.07 -8.92
CA SER A 732 -9.14 -15.96 -10.22
C SER A 732 -7.65 -15.65 -10.06
N SER A 733 -6.87 -15.94 -11.11
CA SER A 733 -5.44 -15.64 -11.16
C SER A 733 -5.19 -14.12 -11.34
N GLY A 734 -4.02 -13.64 -10.90
CA GLY A 734 -3.54 -12.26 -11.06
C GLY A 734 -3.62 -11.42 -9.79
N GLN A 735 -2.96 -10.28 -9.79
CA GLN A 735 -2.91 -9.38 -8.63
C GLN A 735 -4.28 -8.75 -8.33
N LYS A 736 -5.06 -8.39 -9.34
CA LYS A 736 -6.41 -7.83 -9.20
C LYS A 736 -7.44 -8.93 -9.45
N CYS A 737 -7.74 -9.70 -8.42
CA CYS A 737 -8.69 -10.80 -8.48
C CYS A 737 -9.82 -10.63 -7.45
N PHE A 738 -10.93 -11.33 -7.67
CA PHE A 738 -11.92 -11.50 -6.62
C PHE A 738 -11.40 -12.46 -5.56
N VAL A 739 -11.57 -12.08 -4.32
CA VAL A 739 -11.20 -12.88 -3.16
C VAL A 739 -12.44 -13.15 -2.33
N LEU A 740 -12.69 -14.42 -2.06
CA LEU A 740 -13.69 -14.84 -1.10
C LEU A 740 -13.05 -14.92 0.28
N MET A 741 -13.52 -14.11 1.22
CA MET A 741 -13.18 -14.22 2.63
C MET A 741 -14.33 -14.88 3.39
N THR A 742 -14.02 -15.88 4.15
CA THR A 742 -14.96 -16.52 5.10
C THR A 742 -14.48 -16.30 6.52
N ARG A 743 -15.40 -15.99 7.43
CA ARG A 743 -15.12 -15.82 8.86
C ARG A 743 -16.07 -16.67 9.66
N VAL A 744 -15.52 -17.29 10.70
CA VAL A 744 -16.25 -18.03 11.71
C VAL A 744 -15.72 -17.64 13.09
N GLU A 745 -16.58 -17.16 13.97
CA GLU A 745 -16.22 -16.77 15.32
C GLU A 745 -17.22 -17.35 16.33
N PHE A 746 -16.71 -17.83 17.46
CA PHE A 746 -17.48 -18.30 18.60
C PHE A 746 -16.87 -17.79 19.90
N GLY A 747 -17.70 -17.46 20.86
CA GLY A 747 -17.27 -17.12 22.20
C GLY A 747 -18.21 -17.70 23.25
N LEU A 748 -17.61 -18.21 24.29
CA LEU A 748 -18.33 -18.77 25.44
C LEU A 748 -17.72 -18.24 26.73
N LEU A 749 -18.52 -17.73 27.63
CA LEU A 749 -18.16 -17.29 28.98
C LEU A 749 -18.84 -18.16 30.00
N GLY A 750 -18.07 -18.90 30.79
CA GLY A 750 -18.56 -19.77 31.82
C GLY A 750 -18.17 -19.30 33.22
N SER A 751 -18.76 -19.87 34.21
CA SER A 751 -18.48 -19.64 35.64
C SER A 751 -18.18 -20.94 36.38
N TYR A 752 -17.26 -20.91 37.34
CA TYR A 752 -16.94 -22.09 38.17
C TYR A 752 -18.05 -22.34 39.21
N ASN A 753 -18.70 -21.26 39.65
CA ASN A 753 -19.85 -21.35 40.58
C ASN A 753 -21.10 -20.74 39.90
N LYS A 754 -22.18 -21.54 39.84
CA LYS A 754 -23.46 -21.13 39.23
C LYS A 754 -24.08 -19.88 39.86
N ASN A 755 -23.79 -19.62 41.16
CA ASN A 755 -24.32 -18.51 41.93
C ASN A 755 -23.40 -17.26 41.87
N LYS A 756 -22.22 -17.35 41.19
CA LYS A 756 -21.26 -16.28 41.05
C LYS A 756 -20.85 -16.13 39.58
N LYS A 757 -21.75 -15.65 38.74
CA LYS A 757 -21.43 -15.34 37.35
C LYS A 757 -20.65 -14.08 37.29
N SER A 758 -19.68 -14.00 36.35
CA SER A 758 -18.90 -12.78 36.14
C SER A 758 -19.80 -11.63 35.68
N PRO A 759 -19.73 -10.44 36.29
CA PRO A 759 -20.39 -9.23 35.80
C PRO A 759 -19.62 -8.53 34.68
N PHE A 760 -18.42 -9.02 34.37
CA PHE A 760 -17.52 -8.46 33.39
C PHE A 760 -17.15 -9.49 32.31
N GLU A 761 -16.59 -9.03 31.21
CA GLU A 761 -16.15 -9.86 30.08
C GLU A 761 -17.29 -10.52 29.29
N THR A 762 -18.51 -10.11 29.49
CA THR A 762 -19.68 -10.53 28.71
C THR A 762 -19.61 -10.00 27.29
N PHE A 763 -20.39 -10.52 26.37
CA PHE A 763 -20.36 -10.14 24.96
C PHE A 763 -21.47 -9.14 24.64
N TYR A 764 -21.07 -8.04 24.00
CA TYR A 764 -21.95 -6.98 23.53
C TYR A 764 -22.01 -7.03 22.01
N VAL A 765 -23.06 -7.60 21.43
CA VAL A 765 -23.14 -7.98 20.02
C VAL A 765 -24.04 -7.05 19.23
N GLY A 766 -23.55 -6.60 18.07
CA GLY A 766 -24.23 -5.70 17.14
C GLY A 766 -23.40 -4.46 16.83
N GLY A 767 -23.75 -3.78 15.74
CA GLY A 767 -23.15 -2.52 15.33
C GLY A 767 -21.78 -2.63 14.68
N ASP A 768 -20.97 -1.60 14.89
CA ASP A 768 -19.65 -1.45 14.30
C ASP A 768 -18.51 -2.10 15.11
N GLY A 769 -18.80 -2.70 16.24
CA GLY A 769 -17.79 -3.35 17.08
C GLY A 769 -16.84 -2.40 17.81
N MET A 770 -17.09 -1.10 17.80
CA MET A 770 -16.26 -0.12 18.51
C MET A 770 -16.68 0.04 19.96
N SER A 771 -15.74 0.00 20.88
CA SER A 771 -15.98 0.26 22.30
C SER A 771 -16.24 1.75 22.57
N GLY A 772 -17.01 2.06 23.61
CA GLY A 772 -17.30 3.45 24.04
C GLY A 772 -18.59 4.04 23.48
N TYR A 773 -19.35 3.30 22.66
CA TYR A 773 -20.66 3.71 22.18
C TYR A 773 -21.81 3.30 23.12
N SER A 774 -21.55 2.40 24.05
CA SER A 774 -22.58 1.84 24.90
C SER A 774 -22.46 2.34 26.33
N THR A 775 -23.55 2.30 27.08
CA THR A 775 -23.58 2.45 28.53
C THR A 775 -22.99 1.22 29.26
N SER A 776 -22.81 0.12 28.53
CA SER A 776 -22.19 -1.10 29.01
C SER A 776 -20.68 -1.01 28.91
N TYR A 777 -20.02 -1.01 30.02
CA TYR A 777 -18.59 -0.92 30.18
C TYR A 777 -18.00 -2.27 30.63
N ALA A 778 -16.74 -2.54 30.25
CA ALA A 778 -16.07 -3.81 30.56
C ALA A 778 -16.70 -5.05 29.91
N GLU A 779 -17.42 -4.87 28.81
CA GLU A 779 -17.90 -5.92 27.93
C GLU A 779 -17.01 -6.02 26.68
N GLU A 780 -17.00 -7.20 26.07
CA GLU A 780 -16.32 -7.38 24.77
C GLU A 780 -17.30 -7.07 23.64
N THR A 781 -17.02 -6.02 22.88
CA THR A 781 -17.86 -5.59 21.75
C THR A 781 -17.61 -6.46 20.54
N ILE A 782 -18.65 -7.04 19.96
CA ILE A 782 -18.62 -7.87 18.75
C ILE A 782 -19.47 -7.18 17.69
N GLY A 783 -18.83 -6.73 16.61
CA GLY A 783 -19.55 -6.09 15.51
C GLY A 783 -20.42 -7.09 14.75
N LEU A 784 -21.66 -6.68 14.42
CA LEU A 784 -22.54 -7.34 13.46
C LEU A 784 -23.27 -6.27 12.67
N ARG A 785 -22.89 -6.12 11.39
CA ARG A 785 -23.35 -5.03 10.52
C ARG A 785 -24.85 -5.17 10.19
N GLY A 786 -25.56 -4.07 10.05
CA GLY A 786 -27.00 -4.03 9.80
C GLY A 786 -27.86 -4.05 11.07
N TYR A 787 -27.22 -3.94 12.23
CA TYR A 787 -27.88 -3.88 13.54
C TYR A 787 -27.24 -2.78 14.38
N ASP A 788 -28.01 -2.18 15.30
CA ASP A 788 -27.50 -1.18 16.23
C ASP A 788 -26.52 -1.82 17.23
N ASN A 789 -25.63 -0.99 17.78
CA ASN A 789 -24.67 -1.43 18.78
C ASN A 789 -25.36 -2.14 19.95
N GLY A 790 -24.98 -3.39 20.25
CA GLY A 790 -25.50 -4.19 21.33
C GLY A 790 -26.94 -4.67 21.18
N SER A 791 -27.60 -4.40 20.08
CA SER A 791 -29.03 -4.74 19.88
C SER A 791 -29.30 -6.24 19.79
N ILE A 792 -28.28 -7.05 19.56
CA ILE A 792 -28.37 -8.52 19.48
C ILE A 792 -28.14 -9.18 20.85
N SER A 793 -27.43 -8.50 21.76
CA SER A 793 -27.32 -8.96 23.13
C SER A 793 -28.71 -9.08 23.75
N SER A 794 -29.11 -10.28 24.11
CA SER A 794 -30.48 -10.64 24.38
C SER A 794 -31.13 -9.76 25.45
N THR A 795 -32.27 -9.17 25.12
CA THR A 795 -33.19 -8.57 26.05
C THR A 795 -34.19 -9.65 26.44
N ALA A 796 -34.09 -10.23 27.62
CA ALA A 796 -35.17 -11.05 28.14
C ALA A 796 -36.19 -10.18 28.85
N TYR A 797 -37.42 -10.49 28.60
CA TYR A 797 -38.55 -9.96 29.34
C TYR A 797 -38.53 -10.56 30.74
N VAL A 798 -38.29 -9.74 31.75
CA VAL A 798 -38.51 -10.20 33.14
C VAL A 798 -39.99 -10.12 33.44
N THR A 799 -40.71 -11.20 33.18
CA THR A 799 -42.05 -11.39 33.69
C THR A 799 -41.96 -11.89 35.14
N GLY A 800 -42.40 -11.08 36.10
CA GLY A 800 -42.63 -11.52 37.45
C GLY A 800 -41.84 -10.84 38.57
N GLY A 801 -41.82 -9.55 38.63
CA GLY A 801 -41.43 -8.76 39.79
C GLY A 801 -42.30 -7.52 39.86
N GLU A 802 -42.84 -7.18 40.99
CA GLU A 802 -43.69 -6.00 41.25
C GLU A 802 -42.94 -4.65 41.03
N TRP A 803 -42.45 -4.44 39.86
CA TRP A 803 -41.99 -3.14 39.42
C TRP A 803 -42.79 -2.76 38.16
N SER A 804 -43.86 -2.02 38.35
CA SER A 804 -44.60 -1.34 37.29
C SER A 804 -43.78 -0.16 36.73
N GLY A 805 -42.74 -0.46 36.03
CA GLY A 805 -41.95 0.45 35.27
C GLY A 805 -41.06 -0.37 34.38
N SER A 806 -41.29 -0.32 33.08
CA SER A 806 -40.56 -1.04 32.04
C SER A 806 -39.06 -0.73 32.11
N ARG A 807 -38.34 -1.47 32.97
CA ARG A 807 -36.87 -1.52 32.86
C ARG A 807 -36.52 -2.73 32.02
N TYR A 808 -36.11 -2.44 30.80
CA TYR A 808 -35.43 -3.41 29.98
C TYR A 808 -34.04 -3.61 30.56
N SER A 809 -33.78 -4.72 31.19
CA SER A 809 -32.45 -5.16 31.50
C SER A 809 -31.89 -5.79 30.21
N SER A 810 -30.88 -5.18 29.59
CA SER A 810 -30.04 -5.89 28.65
C SER A 810 -29.40 -7.05 29.41
N TYR A 811 -29.58 -8.27 28.93
CA TYR A 811 -28.90 -9.41 29.53
C TYR A 811 -27.49 -9.45 28.95
N ASP A 812 -26.53 -9.57 29.84
CA ASP A 812 -25.18 -9.95 29.50
C ASP A 812 -25.20 -11.24 28.69
N ALA A 813 -24.59 -11.20 27.51
CA ALA A 813 -24.45 -12.39 26.70
C ALA A 813 -23.25 -13.22 27.17
N TYR A 814 -23.49 -14.48 27.44
CA TYR A 814 -22.47 -15.46 27.86
C TYR A 814 -22.01 -16.37 26.71
N ALA A 815 -22.65 -16.28 25.56
CA ALA A 815 -22.26 -16.96 24.35
C ALA A 815 -22.57 -16.09 23.14
N TYR A 816 -21.75 -16.17 22.09
CA TYR A 816 -22.05 -15.58 20.81
C TYR A 816 -21.51 -16.44 19.69
N ASP A 817 -22.06 -16.25 18.51
CA ASP A 817 -21.47 -16.68 17.24
C ASP A 817 -21.50 -15.55 16.21
N ARG A 818 -20.66 -15.69 15.20
CA ARG A 818 -20.61 -14.80 14.05
C ARG A 818 -20.05 -15.53 12.84
N PHE A 819 -20.78 -15.43 11.73
CA PHE A 819 -20.39 -15.94 10.42
C PHE A 819 -20.39 -14.81 9.43
N THR A 820 -19.35 -14.71 8.61
CA THR A 820 -19.27 -13.69 7.58
C THR A 820 -18.77 -14.33 6.29
N LEU A 821 -19.39 -13.99 5.18
CA LEU A 821 -18.96 -14.31 3.83
C LEU A 821 -18.78 -12.99 3.08
N GLU A 822 -17.57 -12.64 2.69
CA GLU A 822 -17.25 -11.42 1.94
C GLU A 822 -16.63 -11.72 0.59
N LEU A 823 -17.13 -11.08 -0.45
CA LEU A 823 -16.52 -11.05 -1.76
C LEU A 823 -15.81 -9.70 -1.94
N ARG A 824 -14.49 -9.72 -2.03
CA ARG A 824 -13.60 -8.55 -2.10
C ARG A 824 -13.02 -8.37 -3.49
N TYR A 825 -12.88 -7.12 -3.93
CA TYR A 825 -12.21 -6.78 -5.20
C TYR A 825 -11.32 -5.54 -5.06
N PRO A 826 -10.02 -5.62 -5.40
CA PRO A 826 -9.11 -4.50 -5.27
C PRO A 826 -9.22 -3.57 -6.48
N PHE A 827 -9.50 -2.30 -6.24
CA PHE A 827 -9.45 -1.24 -7.25
C PHE A 827 -8.02 -0.73 -7.43
N MET A 828 -7.29 -0.59 -6.32
CA MET A 828 -5.90 -0.13 -6.26
C MET A 828 -5.14 -0.96 -5.24
N LEU A 829 -3.94 -1.41 -5.59
CA LEU A 829 -2.98 -2.08 -4.71
C LEU A 829 -1.69 -1.26 -4.70
N GLY A 830 -0.91 -1.33 -3.64
CA GLY A 830 0.33 -0.59 -3.44
C GLY A 830 0.35 0.17 -2.11
N ASN A 831 1.12 1.25 -2.01
CA ASN A 831 1.20 2.08 -0.80
C ASN A 831 -0.16 2.62 -0.33
N THR A 832 -1.06 2.92 -1.27
CA THR A 832 -2.48 3.17 -1.01
C THR A 832 -3.27 2.00 -1.57
N THR A 833 -3.93 1.24 -0.70
CA THR A 833 -4.76 0.10 -1.11
C THR A 833 -6.24 0.47 -0.98
N ILE A 834 -7.00 0.28 -2.07
CA ILE A 834 -8.44 0.53 -2.11
C ILE A 834 -9.14 -0.72 -2.64
N TYR A 835 -10.10 -1.23 -1.90
CA TYR A 835 -10.92 -2.36 -2.35
C TYR A 835 -12.39 -2.19 -1.95
N GLY A 836 -13.26 -2.75 -2.78
CA GLY A 836 -14.68 -2.86 -2.50
C GLY A 836 -15.01 -4.27 -2.01
N LEU A 837 -16.07 -4.38 -1.24
CA LEU A 837 -16.56 -5.65 -0.73
C LEU A 837 -18.08 -5.71 -0.76
N GLY A 838 -18.61 -6.91 -0.95
CA GLY A 838 -20.00 -7.25 -0.71
C GLY A 838 -20.02 -8.39 0.30
N PHE A 839 -20.96 -8.40 1.25
CA PHE A 839 -20.96 -9.37 2.31
C PHE A 839 -22.35 -9.89 2.68
N LEU A 840 -22.35 -11.10 3.22
CA LEU A 840 -23.42 -11.71 3.97
C LEU A 840 -22.90 -11.98 5.38
N GLU A 841 -23.65 -11.61 6.38
CA GLU A 841 -23.25 -11.77 7.77
C GLU A 841 -24.41 -12.35 8.59
N GLY A 842 -24.09 -13.19 9.55
CA GLY A 842 -25.05 -13.77 10.48
C GLY A 842 -24.41 -14.01 11.83
N GLY A 843 -25.15 -13.84 12.90
CA GLY A 843 -24.69 -14.10 14.25
C GLY A 843 -25.77 -13.89 15.27
N ASN A 844 -25.51 -14.33 16.48
CA ASN A 844 -26.44 -14.18 17.60
C ASN A 844 -25.69 -14.15 18.95
N ALA A 845 -26.43 -13.88 20.02
CA ALA A 845 -25.92 -13.87 21.37
C ALA A 845 -26.93 -14.51 22.33
N TRP A 846 -26.44 -15.24 23.33
CA TRP A 846 -27.25 -15.96 24.29
C TRP A 846 -26.88 -15.62 25.73
N ALA A 847 -27.88 -15.40 26.55
CA ALA A 847 -27.73 -15.14 27.99
C ALA A 847 -27.28 -16.36 28.79
N LYS A 848 -27.40 -17.55 28.25
CA LYS A 848 -26.96 -18.80 28.87
C LYS A 848 -26.21 -19.65 27.84
N THR A 849 -25.07 -20.17 28.22
CA THR A 849 -24.25 -21.02 27.33
C THR A 849 -24.99 -22.32 26.91
N ARG A 850 -25.90 -22.82 27.70
CA ARG A 850 -26.72 -24.01 27.36
C ARG A 850 -27.72 -23.76 26.24
N ASP A 851 -28.13 -22.51 26.03
CA ASP A 851 -29.11 -22.12 25.03
C ASP A 851 -28.43 -21.81 23.67
N PHE A 852 -27.13 -21.98 23.58
CA PHE A 852 -26.33 -21.74 22.37
C PHE A 852 -26.82 -22.65 21.22
N ASN A 853 -27.20 -22.01 20.10
CA ASN A 853 -27.61 -22.69 18.87
C ASN A 853 -27.07 -21.92 17.67
N PRO A 854 -26.00 -22.38 17.00
CA PRO A 854 -25.32 -21.65 15.91
C PRO A 854 -26.19 -21.46 14.65
N PHE A 855 -27.36 -22.08 14.59
CA PHE A 855 -28.31 -21.94 13.48
C PHE A 855 -29.38 -20.87 13.72
N ASP A 856 -29.53 -20.39 14.94
CA ASP A 856 -30.42 -19.27 15.28
C ASP A 856 -29.70 -17.93 15.11
N MET A 857 -29.52 -17.51 13.85
CA MET A 857 -28.73 -16.32 13.48
C MET A 857 -29.61 -15.14 13.13
N LYS A 858 -29.16 -13.94 13.50
CA LYS A 858 -29.62 -12.66 12.98
C LYS A 858 -28.79 -12.30 11.73
N ARG A 859 -29.45 -12.23 10.58
CA ARG A 859 -28.81 -12.17 9.26
C ARG A 859 -28.80 -10.76 8.71
N SER A 860 -27.73 -10.41 8.03
CA SER A 860 -27.61 -9.15 7.30
C SER A 860 -26.87 -9.34 5.99
N ALA A 861 -27.03 -8.37 5.10
CA ALA A 861 -26.26 -8.27 3.85
C ALA A 861 -25.90 -6.81 3.58
N GLY A 862 -24.81 -6.59 2.89
CA GLY A 862 -24.38 -5.24 2.60
C GLY A 862 -23.20 -5.18 1.66
N PHE A 863 -22.71 -3.96 1.48
CA PHE A 863 -21.51 -3.67 0.69
C PHE A 863 -20.73 -2.54 1.35
N GLY A 864 -19.44 -2.47 1.02
CA GLY A 864 -18.57 -1.45 1.57
C GLY A 864 -17.32 -1.19 0.77
N VAL A 865 -16.60 -0.17 1.19
CA VAL A 865 -15.31 0.21 0.61
C VAL A 865 -14.28 0.35 1.72
N ARG A 866 -13.08 -0.13 1.46
CA ARG A 866 -11.91 0.00 2.33
C ARG A 866 -10.84 0.83 1.64
N LEU A 867 -10.23 1.72 2.41
CA LEU A 867 -9.12 2.57 2.02
C LEU A 867 -8.01 2.43 3.06
N TYR A 868 -6.86 1.94 2.65
CA TYR A 868 -5.66 1.96 3.47
C TYR A 868 -4.75 3.12 3.05
N LEU A 869 -4.42 3.96 4.02
CA LEU A 869 -3.45 5.06 3.87
C LEU A 869 -2.26 4.81 4.80
N PRO A 870 -1.01 4.92 4.33
CA PRO A 870 0.18 4.56 5.12
C PRO A 870 0.29 5.23 6.49
N MET A 871 -0.18 6.49 6.61
CA MET A 871 -0.11 7.26 7.88
C MET A 871 -1.37 7.17 8.74
N VAL A 872 -2.50 6.77 8.17
CA VAL A 872 -3.81 6.81 8.83
C VAL A 872 -4.31 5.40 9.16
N GLY A 873 -3.82 4.39 8.44
CA GLY A 873 -4.28 3.01 8.60
C GLY A 873 -5.48 2.67 7.71
N LEU A 874 -6.21 1.63 8.10
CA LEU A 874 -7.40 1.16 7.40
C LEU A 874 -8.61 1.99 7.77
N MET A 875 -9.31 2.50 6.77
CA MET A 875 -10.59 3.19 6.91
C MET A 875 -11.62 2.53 5.99
N GLY A 876 -12.89 2.58 6.37
CA GLY A 876 -13.94 2.06 5.53
C GLY A 876 -15.33 2.55 5.90
N ILE A 877 -16.24 2.38 4.96
CA ILE A 877 -17.65 2.64 5.13
C ILE A 877 -18.40 1.44 4.58
N ASP A 878 -19.29 0.91 5.38
CA ASP A 878 -20.21 -0.16 5.00
C ASP A 878 -21.64 0.33 5.08
N TRP A 879 -22.46 -0.06 4.13
CA TRP A 879 -23.88 -0.05 4.24
C TRP A 879 -24.39 -1.48 4.37
N ALA A 880 -25.21 -1.73 5.38
CA ALA A 880 -25.74 -3.06 5.67
C ALA A 880 -27.24 -3.00 5.96
N TYR A 881 -27.96 -4.05 5.60
CA TYR A 881 -29.37 -4.23 5.90
C TYR A 881 -29.57 -5.49 6.76
N GLY A 882 -30.09 -5.27 7.98
CA GLY A 882 -30.47 -6.34 8.90
C GLY A 882 -31.89 -6.87 8.59
N PHE A 883 -32.00 -8.17 8.31
CA PHE A 883 -33.24 -8.79 7.88
C PHE A 883 -34.16 -9.20 9.06
N ASP A 884 -33.52 -9.57 10.17
CA ASP A 884 -34.22 -10.16 11.29
C ASP A 884 -34.63 -9.10 12.34
N LYS A 885 -35.65 -9.43 13.11
CA LYS A 885 -36.13 -8.55 14.17
C LYS A 885 -35.25 -8.68 15.41
N VAL A 886 -34.91 -7.54 15.99
CA VAL A 886 -34.27 -7.39 17.29
C VAL A 886 -35.11 -6.51 18.17
N TYR A 887 -34.96 -6.64 19.48
CA TYR A 887 -35.72 -5.84 20.43
C TYR A 887 -34.98 -4.51 20.64
N TYR A 888 -35.63 -3.39 20.34
CA TYR A 888 -35.05 -2.06 20.47
C TYR A 888 -36.10 -1.04 20.93
N SER A 889 -35.74 -0.17 21.89
CA SER A 889 -36.59 0.93 22.37
C SER A 889 -38.06 0.55 22.67
N GLY A 890 -38.31 -0.61 23.29
CA GLY A 890 -39.66 -1.00 23.69
C GLY A 890 -40.46 -1.80 22.65
N GLY A 891 -39.81 -2.26 21.57
CA GLY A 891 -40.50 -3.08 20.57
C GLY A 891 -39.57 -3.92 19.70
N TRP A 892 -40.15 -4.91 19.03
CA TRP A 892 -39.47 -5.73 18.04
C TRP A 892 -39.39 -5.00 16.69
N GLN A 893 -38.22 -4.60 16.30
CA GLN A 893 -37.96 -3.90 15.03
C GLN A 893 -36.93 -4.66 14.19
N ARG A 894 -37.01 -4.55 12.85
CA ARG A 894 -35.95 -5.05 11.98
C ARG A 894 -34.71 -4.19 12.12
N GLY A 895 -33.52 -4.77 11.95
CA GLY A 895 -32.27 -4.04 11.95
C GLY A 895 -32.26 -2.90 10.92
N GLY A 896 -32.83 -3.16 9.73
CA GLY A 896 -32.99 -2.14 8.68
C GLY A 896 -31.69 -1.75 8.02
N GLY A 897 -31.70 -0.64 7.26
CA GLY A 897 -30.52 -0.12 6.56
C GLY A 897 -29.68 0.78 7.46
N GLN A 898 -28.42 0.46 7.65
CA GLN A 898 -27.51 1.21 8.51
C GLN A 898 -26.15 1.43 7.85
N PHE A 899 -25.50 2.55 8.20
CA PHE A 899 -24.12 2.83 7.84
C PHE A 899 -23.20 2.52 9.02
N HIS A 900 -22.10 1.84 8.72
CA HIS A 900 -21.05 1.49 9.67
C HIS A 900 -19.71 2.05 9.21
N PHE A 901 -18.97 2.64 10.13
CA PHE A 901 -17.64 3.17 9.86
C PHE A 901 -16.58 2.24 10.41
N VAL A 902 -15.53 2.01 9.62
CA VAL A 902 -14.35 1.23 10.01
C VAL A 902 -13.17 2.15 10.13
N LEU A 903 -12.49 2.14 11.27
CA LEU A 903 -11.34 2.98 11.53
C LEU A 903 -10.28 2.17 12.28
N GLY A 904 -9.14 1.94 11.63
CA GLY A 904 -7.98 1.26 12.22
C GLY A 904 -8.13 -0.26 12.46
N GLN A 905 -9.33 -0.79 12.42
CA GLN A 905 -9.62 -2.23 12.54
C GLN A 905 -10.60 -2.67 11.45
N GLU A 906 -10.45 -3.89 11.00
CA GLU A 906 -11.41 -4.53 10.11
C GLU A 906 -12.50 -5.20 10.95
N PHE A 907 -13.76 -5.15 10.48
CA PHE A 907 -14.88 -5.85 11.15
C PHE A 907 -14.58 -7.31 11.39
#